data_744e77c14a7a25d83637fb20c6c742d2
#
_entry.id   744e77c14a7a25d83637fb20c6c742d2
#
_cell.length_a   1.000
_cell.length_b   1.000
_cell.length_c   1.000
_cell.angle_alpha   90.00
_cell.angle_beta   90.00
_cell.angle_gamma   90.00
#
_symmetry.space_group_name_H-M   'P 1'
#
loop_
_entity.id
_entity.type
_entity.pdbx_description
1 polymer ?
#
loop_
_entity_poly.entity_id
_entity_poly.type
_entity_poly.pdbx_seq_one_letter_code
_entity_poly.pdbx_strand_id
1 'polypeptide(L)'
;EKRMVTIRINEEDRTTQLSDWTLHYHPGRKRIELTCHFHSGKKYSYPLSVCHVTPTVRATGTLLIKKGQPGAKTIDHADIVGNKYALIYYPDGESCEVMSVEDAQFMSATTLKNSSIFNYFCRVAEQRVEKASQSQRPIAENILRQLDKVVAHTDSVLESYCTGKNLTRCRPENLLYPFGLNESQINAVEQAFSSQITVIEGPPGTGKTQTILNILANILLNNGSVAIVSNNNTAVENVYEKLEKFNLDYVVARLGSTENKKAFFSAQPVIPQDSPTLFPDISSITSQLLQLKSTLRSQNEIALRRAEIDELRIEEKYLGQWLSNQDIQSLPDVEHYRYLHDKITDVMAFVKALPPGGLRWRDRLSLLFKFGILSKRPLKDDSKRQLFFFALQRYYYNVRLRQARESLEGYERVLKEHDVLALQQKIVQDSIACLRGHLSQSIVTDKQFNAENYQKEFGAFLERYPIIGSSTHSIINSLSNGVLLDYVIIDEASQQDIVPGILAFACARNVIVVGDRKQLSHVPDKFSIPAPSPSYDCVEKSLLDSLFCVYGKTLPVTLLKEHYRCHPKIIQFCNKQFYDNQLIAMTRDNGEPALSLVVTSKGNHVRNNANLRELESLNVVSWDGSSSRGFIAPYNAQVALSGRILDPGFINATVHKFQGRECEEVVFSTVLDKKADERAINFVDDPRLINVAVSRAQKHFTLVTGDNVFTGNNRHIAALIRYMSYYADNEQVHHSPVVSAFDLLYDEYDRSLEKLKARLNANDSAFRSEQIASQLIRDTLKKPDYHAITVHSQIVLRQLIMHLDDRFTHRQREFMTQGASCDFVFYYRVGKQPIAVIEIDGSTHESPVQRERDELKNAILQTCGIGLLRLRTIESQVEEKIAAFLRQMMMQEHNFANEDRQT
;
A
#
# COMPACT_ATOMS: atom_id res chain seq x y z
N GLU A 1 43.55 -14.75 -28.95
CA GLU A 1 44.50 -14.52 -30.08
C GLU A 1 44.33 -13.06 -30.52
N LYS A 2 45.40 -12.23 -30.29
CA LYS A 2 45.48 -10.88 -30.88
C LYS A 2 45.67 -11.05 -32.39
N ARG A 3 44.63 -10.85 -33.20
CA ARG A 3 44.77 -10.82 -34.66
C ARG A 3 45.72 -9.70 -35.00
N MET A 4 46.85 -10.04 -35.66
CA MET A 4 47.87 -9.09 -36.13
C MET A 4 47.19 -8.10 -37.10
N VAL A 5 47.42 -6.79 -36.87
CA VAL A 5 46.96 -5.74 -37.78
C VAL A 5 47.87 -5.71 -39.00
N THR A 6 47.30 -5.74 -40.19
CA THR A 6 48.04 -5.59 -41.47
C THR A 6 47.69 -4.24 -42.09
N ILE A 7 48.74 -3.50 -42.52
CA ILE A 7 48.58 -2.17 -43.13
C ILE A 7 49.21 -2.19 -44.53
N ARG A 8 48.36 -1.97 -45.55
CA ARG A 8 48.78 -1.80 -46.94
C ARG A 8 48.62 -0.36 -47.36
N ILE A 9 49.62 0.18 -48.06
CA ILE A 9 49.60 1.55 -48.57
C ILE A 9 49.86 1.46 -50.06
N ASN A 10 48.99 2.00 -50.91
CA ASN A 10 49.09 1.83 -52.39
C ASN A 10 49.24 0.37 -52.80
N GLU A 11 48.50 -0.54 -52.18
CA GLU A 11 48.55 -1.99 -52.36
C GLU A 11 49.82 -2.75 -51.89
N GLU A 12 50.85 -2.04 -51.43
CA GLU A 12 52.07 -2.63 -50.87
C GLU A 12 51.87 -2.84 -49.34
N ASP A 13 52.23 -4.04 -48.85
CA ASP A 13 52.28 -4.38 -47.46
C ASP A 13 53.45 -3.67 -46.74
N ARG A 14 53.15 -2.74 -45.88
CA ARG A 14 54.14 -1.96 -45.12
C ARG A 14 54.16 -2.32 -43.65
N THR A 15 53.38 -3.31 -43.17
CA THR A 15 53.18 -3.68 -41.80
C THR A 15 54.48 -3.81 -41.01
N THR A 16 55.49 -4.53 -41.55
CA THR A 16 56.75 -4.80 -40.85
C THR A 16 57.68 -3.59 -40.79
N GLN A 17 57.39 -2.55 -41.57
CA GLN A 17 58.19 -1.32 -41.60
C GLN A 17 57.76 -0.26 -40.64
N LEU A 18 56.54 -0.46 -39.99
CA LEU A 18 55.94 0.50 -39.14
C LEU A 18 56.18 0.18 -37.67
N SER A 19 56.60 1.19 -36.90
CA SER A 19 56.71 1.14 -35.45
C SER A 19 55.37 1.43 -34.75
N ASP A 20 54.53 2.33 -35.30
CA ASP A 20 53.19 2.67 -34.83
C ASP A 20 52.39 3.32 -35.96
N TRP A 21 51.07 3.46 -35.73
CA TRP A 21 50.18 4.11 -36.66
C TRP A 21 49.02 4.78 -35.90
N THR A 22 48.48 5.91 -36.43
CA THR A 22 47.37 6.65 -35.88
C THR A 22 46.39 7.07 -36.97
N LEU A 23 45.13 7.04 -36.67
CA LEU A 23 44.07 7.60 -37.53
C LEU A 23 43.55 8.89 -36.93
N HIS A 24 43.34 9.90 -37.77
CA HIS A 24 42.77 11.16 -37.39
C HIS A 24 41.94 11.77 -38.53
N TYR A 25 40.91 12.56 -38.19
CA TYR A 25 40.17 13.33 -39.18
C TYR A 25 40.85 14.67 -39.36
N HIS A 26 41.14 15.04 -40.64
CA HIS A 26 41.75 16.33 -40.97
C HIS A 26 40.68 17.32 -41.39
N PRO A 27 40.28 18.32 -40.53
CA PRO A 27 39.16 19.22 -40.82
C PRO A 27 39.37 20.07 -42.08
N GLY A 28 40.58 20.55 -42.30
CA GLY A 28 40.88 21.41 -43.47
C GLY A 28 40.84 20.68 -44.83
N ARG A 29 41.00 19.36 -44.84
CA ARG A 29 40.94 18.52 -46.04
C ARG A 29 39.67 17.67 -46.08
N LYS A 30 38.83 17.77 -45.08
CA LYS A 30 37.60 17.00 -44.91
C LYS A 30 37.76 15.50 -45.20
N ARG A 31 38.86 14.88 -44.71
CA ARG A 31 39.14 13.48 -44.92
C ARG A 31 39.86 12.82 -43.74
N ILE A 32 39.78 11.51 -43.70
CA ILE A 32 40.49 10.70 -42.68
C ILE A 32 41.88 10.41 -43.25
N GLU A 33 42.93 10.59 -42.42
CA GLU A 33 44.31 10.32 -42.73
C GLU A 33 44.90 9.28 -41.79
N LEU A 34 45.66 8.33 -42.36
CA LEU A 34 46.46 7.38 -41.65
C LEU A 34 47.90 7.91 -41.56
N THR A 35 48.37 8.19 -40.37
CA THR A 35 49.76 8.58 -40.12
C THR A 35 50.56 7.36 -39.72
N CYS A 36 51.54 7.02 -40.51
CA CYS A 36 52.42 5.89 -40.27
C CYS A 36 53.74 6.36 -39.67
N HIS A 37 54.18 5.73 -38.62
CA HIS A 37 55.47 5.92 -37.97
C HIS A 37 56.38 4.76 -38.40
N PHE A 38 57.42 5.05 -39.13
CA PHE A 38 58.37 4.05 -39.61
C PHE A 38 59.51 3.80 -38.62
N HIS A 39 60.06 2.59 -38.59
CA HIS A 39 61.24 2.26 -37.74
C HIS A 39 62.43 3.15 -38.06
N SER A 40 62.50 3.75 -39.26
CA SER A 40 63.48 4.77 -39.64
C SER A 40 63.31 6.14 -38.93
N GLY A 41 62.34 6.30 -38.08
CA GLY A 41 62.04 7.57 -37.43
C GLY A 41 61.25 8.57 -38.29
N LYS A 42 60.96 8.23 -39.55
CA LYS A 42 60.17 9.08 -40.45
C LYS A 42 58.66 8.88 -40.21
N LYS A 43 57.89 9.97 -40.40
CA LYS A 43 56.41 9.98 -40.31
C LYS A 43 55.82 10.47 -41.64
N TYR A 44 54.85 9.72 -42.15
CA TYR A 44 54.11 10.09 -43.34
C TYR A 44 52.60 9.90 -43.10
N SER A 45 51.77 10.84 -43.60
CA SER A 45 50.31 10.77 -43.54
C SER A 45 49.75 10.49 -44.91
N TYR A 46 48.91 9.50 -45.03
CA TYR A 46 48.29 9.05 -46.28
C TYR A 46 46.76 9.16 -46.14
N PRO A 47 45.99 9.57 -47.18
CA PRO A 47 44.56 9.46 -47.19
C PRO A 47 44.12 8.02 -46.93
N LEU A 48 43.11 7.82 -46.11
CA LEU A 48 42.61 6.44 -45.83
C LEU A 48 42.10 5.72 -47.11
N SER A 49 41.70 6.50 -48.15
CA SER A 49 41.26 5.94 -49.45
C SER A 49 42.34 5.15 -50.22
N VAL A 50 43.63 5.35 -49.93
CA VAL A 50 44.75 4.62 -50.54
C VAL A 50 45.40 3.65 -49.55
N CYS A 51 44.80 3.45 -48.40
CA CYS A 51 45.30 2.58 -47.35
C CYS A 51 44.26 1.49 -47.01
N HIS A 52 44.75 0.28 -46.78
CA HIS A 52 43.94 -0.83 -46.30
C HIS A 52 44.47 -1.34 -44.94
N VAL A 53 43.69 -1.16 -43.90
CA VAL A 53 44.00 -1.68 -42.54
C VAL A 53 43.09 -2.87 -42.25
N THR A 54 43.66 -4.00 -41.97
CA THR A 54 42.90 -5.22 -41.61
C THR A 54 43.25 -5.68 -40.19
N PRO A 55 42.29 -6.07 -39.37
CA PRO A 55 40.86 -6.18 -39.65
C PRO A 55 40.13 -4.82 -39.61
N THR A 56 39.17 -4.64 -40.52
CA THR A 56 38.18 -3.57 -40.45
C THR A 56 36.83 -4.26 -40.34
N VAL A 57 36.11 -4.00 -39.24
CA VAL A 57 34.83 -4.64 -38.91
C VAL A 57 33.78 -3.57 -38.65
N ARG A 58 32.60 -3.71 -39.27
CA ARG A 58 31.50 -2.82 -39.00
C ARG A 58 30.95 -3.07 -37.60
N ALA A 59 30.88 -2.03 -36.78
CA ALA A 59 30.27 -2.11 -35.46
C ALA A 59 28.76 -2.40 -35.56
N THR A 60 28.29 -3.27 -34.70
CA THR A 60 26.82 -3.52 -34.55
C THR A 60 26.20 -2.47 -33.65
N GLY A 61 25.42 -1.54 -34.23
CA GLY A 61 24.67 -0.55 -33.45
C GLY A 61 24.65 0.82 -34.13
N THR A 62 23.60 1.54 -33.92
CA THR A 62 23.32 2.90 -34.42
C THR A 62 23.32 3.95 -33.34
N LEU A 63 23.69 3.59 -32.10
CA LEU A 63 23.87 4.50 -30.96
C LEU A 63 25.33 4.42 -30.49
N LEU A 64 25.95 5.59 -30.34
CA LEU A 64 27.31 5.74 -29.82
C LEU A 64 27.28 6.37 -28.43
N ILE A 65 27.91 5.71 -27.47
CA ILE A 65 28.23 6.27 -26.17
C ILE A 65 29.72 6.48 -26.06
N LYS A 66 30.14 7.71 -25.76
CA LYS A 66 31.54 8.06 -25.55
C LYS A 66 31.92 7.91 -24.08
N LYS A 67 33.09 7.35 -23.79
CA LYS A 67 33.61 7.24 -22.42
C LYS A 67 33.69 8.62 -21.77
N GLY A 68 33.21 8.69 -20.51
CA GLY A 68 33.06 9.96 -19.76
C GLY A 68 31.93 10.86 -20.23
N GLN A 69 31.13 10.46 -21.21
CA GLN A 69 29.93 11.14 -21.66
C GLN A 69 28.75 10.16 -21.60
N PRO A 70 27.88 10.26 -20.64
CA PRO A 70 26.78 9.31 -20.46
C PRO A 70 25.66 9.43 -21.50
N GLY A 71 25.71 10.45 -22.37
CA GLY A 71 24.74 10.63 -23.44
C GLY A 71 25.03 9.76 -24.66
N ALA A 72 23.98 9.21 -25.27
CA ALA A 72 24.06 8.49 -26.52
C ALA A 72 23.76 9.40 -27.73
N LYS A 73 24.55 9.25 -28.80
CA LYS A 73 24.32 9.92 -30.07
C LYS A 73 23.92 8.90 -31.15
N THR A 74 22.91 9.24 -31.93
CA THR A 74 22.56 8.43 -33.10
C THR A 74 23.63 8.58 -34.18
N ILE A 75 24.10 7.47 -34.71
CA ILE A 75 25.06 7.39 -35.81
C ILE A 75 24.44 6.62 -36.98
N ASP A 76 24.94 6.82 -38.19
CA ASP A 76 24.57 6.04 -39.36
C ASP A 76 25.21 4.65 -39.25
N HIS A 77 26.56 4.63 -39.18
CA HIS A 77 27.32 3.44 -38.91
C HIS A 77 28.70 3.78 -38.32
N ALA A 78 29.41 2.76 -37.87
CA ALA A 78 30.81 2.89 -37.46
C ALA A 78 31.62 1.69 -37.92
N ASP A 79 32.86 1.95 -38.37
CA ASP A 79 33.82 0.92 -38.79
C ASP A 79 34.99 0.88 -37.79
N ILE A 80 35.21 -0.28 -37.19
CA ILE A 80 36.34 -0.52 -36.27
C ILE A 80 37.54 -0.94 -37.08
N VAL A 81 38.58 -0.12 -37.09
CA VAL A 81 39.79 -0.30 -37.89
C VAL A 81 40.95 -0.74 -37.00
N GLY A 82 41.51 -1.90 -37.33
CA GLY A 82 42.68 -2.46 -36.66
C GLY A 82 42.47 -2.74 -35.18
N ASN A 83 41.20 -2.91 -34.72
CA ASN A 83 40.82 -3.02 -33.31
C ASN A 83 41.31 -1.86 -32.43
N LYS A 84 41.78 -0.75 -33.00
CA LYS A 84 42.35 0.40 -32.30
C LYS A 84 41.53 1.66 -32.44
N TYR A 85 40.94 1.92 -33.61
CA TYR A 85 40.16 3.12 -33.89
C TYR A 85 38.76 2.78 -34.38
N ALA A 86 37.79 3.63 -34.05
CA ALA A 86 36.44 3.64 -34.59
C ALA A 86 36.27 4.87 -35.50
N LEU A 87 35.84 4.64 -36.73
CA LEU A 87 35.41 5.64 -37.69
C LEU A 87 33.92 5.75 -37.62
N ILE A 88 33.41 6.90 -37.19
CA ILE A 88 32.00 7.12 -36.92
C ILE A 88 31.44 8.04 -37.99
N TYR A 89 30.33 7.61 -38.62
CA TYR A 89 29.59 8.35 -39.62
C TYR A 89 28.23 8.75 -39.09
N TYR A 90 27.91 10.01 -39.22
CA TYR A 90 26.65 10.57 -38.74
C TYR A 90 25.58 10.61 -39.83
N PRO A 91 24.28 10.64 -39.48
CA PRO A 91 23.18 10.61 -40.45
C PRO A 91 23.12 11.81 -41.41
N ASP A 92 23.82 12.90 -41.11
CA ASP A 92 23.92 14.08 -41.97
C ASP A 92 24.72 13.84 -43.26
N GLY A 93 25.41 12.67 -43.37
CA GLY A 93 26.23 12.26 -44.53
C GLY A 93 27.53 13.05 -44.72
N GLU A 94 27.73 14.13 -43.97
CA GLU A 94 28.91 15.01 -44.10
C GLU A 94 29.87 14.89 -42.89
N SER A 95 29.38 14.54 -41.73
CA SER A 95 30.17 14.48 -40.47
C SER A 95 30.76 13.10 -40.28
N CYS A 96 32.07 13.07 -40.06
CA CYS A 96 32.79 11.88 -39.66
C CYS A 96 33.71 12.20 -38.47
N GLU A 97 33.82 11.26 -37.53
CA GLU A 97 34.69 11.38 -36.37
C GLU A 97 35.57 10.14 -36.22
N VAL A 98 36.79 10.34 -35.75
CA VAL A 98 37.74 9.26 -35.43
C VAL A 98 38.03 9.26 -33.97
N MET A 99 37.88 8.12 -33.30
CA MET A 99 38.17 8.00 -31.86
C MET A 99 38.76 6.62 -31.54
N SER A 100 39.35 6.47 -30.36
CA SER A 100 39.79 5.17 -29.86
C SER A 100 38.61 4.23 -29.63
N VAL A 101 38.75 2.95 -29.97
CA VAL A 101 37.73 1.92 -29.66
C VAL A 101 37.48 1.81 -28.14
N GLU A 102 38.51 2.05 -27.32
CA GLU A 102 38.40 2.02 -25.87
C GLU A 102 37.51 3.14 -25.30
N ASP A 103 37.29 4.21 -26.06
CA ASP A 103 36.47 5.38 -25.72
C ASP A 103 35.09 5.32 -26.36
N ALA A 104 34.76 4.29 -27.15
CA ALA A 104 33.52 4.13 -27.89
C ALA A 104 32.76 2.85 -27.47
N GLN A 105 31.51 2.98 -27.10
CA GLN A 105 30.57 1.87 -26.94
C GLN A 105 29.45 1.99 -27.96
N PHE A 106 29.18 0.91 -28.70
CA PHE A 106 28.12 0.88 -29.72
C PHE A 106 26.94 0.05 -29.21
N MET A 107 25.74 0.55 -29.40
CA MET A 107 24.48 -0.10 -29.02
C MET A 107 23.51 -0.07 -30.19
N SER A 108 22.65 -1.08 -30.27
CA SER A 108 21.57 -1.10 -31.26
C SER A 108 20.46 -0.17 -30.85
N ALA A 109 19.98 0.69 -31.74
CA ALA A 109 18.74 1.41 -31.55
C ALA A 109 17.57 0.47 -31.74
N THR A 110 16.49 0.70 -30.95
CA THR A 110 15.28 -0.10 -31.06
C THR A 110 14.25 0.57 -31.97
N THR A 111 13.22 -0.19 -32.33
CA THR A 111 12.04 0.34 -33.03
C THR A 111 11.02 0.96 -32.05
N LEU A 112 11.42 1.27 -30.81
CA LEU A 112 10.56 1.74 -29.73
C LEU A 112 9.68 2.92 -30.17
N LYS A 113 10.26 3.93 -30.83
CA LYS A 113 9.51 5.11 -31.29
C LYS A 113 8.42 4.80 -32.34
N ASN A 114 8.52 3.66 -33.02
CA ASN A 114 7.53 3.19 -33.97
C ASN A 114 6.51 2.21 -33.34
N SER A 115 6.66 1.88 -32.07
CA SER A 115 5.74 0.97 -31.38
C SER A 115 4.37 1.64 -31.16
N SER A 116 3.32 0.85 -31.26
CA SER A 116 1.94 1.32 -31.01
C SER A 116 1.75 1.87 -29.58
N ILE A 117 2.50 1.31 -28.62
CA ILE A 117 2.45 1.70 -27.20
C ILE A 117 3.09 3.07 -26.99
N PHE A 118 4.30 3.30 -27.50
CA PHE A 118 4.96 4.59 -27.37
C PHE A 118 4.21 5.70 -28.11
N ASN A 119 3.70 5.41 -29.32
CA ASN A 119 2.87 6.34 -30.08
C ASN A 119 1.56 6.68 -29.35
N TYR A 120 0.98 5.72 -28.63
CA TYR A 120 -0.18 5.99 -27.78
C TYR A 120 0.15 6.99 -26.67
N PHE A 121 1.29 6.86 -25.99
CA PHE A 121 1.73 7.80 -24.96
C PHE A 121 1.94 9.21 -25.52
N CYS A 122 2.54 9.34 -26.71
CA CYS A 122 2.69 10.62 -27.40
C CYS A 122 1.33 11.27 -27.71
N ARG A 123 0.37 10.50 -28.24
CA ARG A 123 -0.98 10.99 -28.54
C ARG A 123 -1.73 11.43 -27.28
N VAL A 124 -1.57 10.72 -26.17
CA VAL A 124 -2.14 11.13 -24.87
C VAL A 124 -1.54 12.47 -24.45
N ALA A 125 -0.21 12.64 -24.55
CA ALA A 125 0.46 13.89 -24.22
C ALA A 125 0.01 15.05 -25.12
N GLU A 126 -0.14 14.83 -26.42
CA GLU A 126 -0.67 15.83 -27.39
C GLU A 126 -2.08 16.28 -26.99
N GLN A 127 -2.99 15.35 -26.72
CA GLN A 127 -4.35 15.69 -26.28
C GLN A 127 -4.37 16.43 -24.95
N ARG A 128 -3.45 16.12 -24.03
CA ARG A 128 -3.32 16.86 -22.78
C ARG A 128 -2.93 18.30 -23.02
N VAL A 129 -2.05 18.58 -24.00
CA VAL A 129 -1.71 19.96 -24.37
C VAL A 129 -2.92 20.67 -24.96
N GLU A 130 -3.69 20.02 -25.84
CA GLU A 130 -4.88 20.59 -26.45
C GLU A 130 -5.96 20.97 -25.43
N LYS A 131 -6.19 20.11 -24.43
CA LYS A 131 -7.25 20.27 -23.43
C LYS A 131 -6.82 21.00 -22.16
N ALA A 132 -5.52 21.29 -22.02
CA ALA A 132 -4.97 21.91 -20.82
C ALA A 132 -5.51 23.33 -20.60
N SER A 133 -5.86 23.61 -19.35
CA SER A 133 -6.12 24.97 -18.89
C SER A 133 -4.88 25.85 -19.03
N GLN A 134 -5.05 27.17 -19.01
CA GLN A 134 -3.96 28.12 -19.17
C GLN A 134 -2.83 27.91 -18.14
N SER A 135 -3.17 27.47 -16.93
CA SER A 135 -2.21 27.18 -15.86
C SER A 135 -1.51 25.82 -16.01
N GLN A 136 -2.14 24.83 -16.66
CA GLN A 136 -1.60 23.47 -16.82
C GLN A 136 -0.82 23.28 -18.13
N ARG A 137 -1.09 24.12 -19.13
CA ARG A 137 -0.51 24.01 -20.48
C ARG A 137 1.01 23.99 -20.50
N PRO A 138 1.74 24.84 -19.75
CA PRO A 138 3.21 24.79 -19.75
C PRO A 138 3.78 23.46 -19.28
N ILE A 139 3.11 22.79 -18.32
CA ILE A 139 3.52 21.48 -17.81
C ILE A 139 3.29 20.41 -18.89
N ALA A 140 2.12 20.42 -19.53
CA ALA A 140 1.79 19.47 -20.59
C ALA A 140 2.73 19.61 -21.81
N GLU A 141 3.01 20.84 -22.25
CA GLU A 141 3.97 21.12 -23.33
C GLU A 141 5.40 20.69 -22.97
N ASN A 142 5.78 20.83 -21.71
CA ASN A 142 7.09 20.39 -21.24
C ASN A 142 7.22 18.85 -21.30
N ILE A 143 6.17 18.10 -20.94
CA ILE A 143 6.15 16.64 -21.04
C ILE A 143 6.25 16.20 -22.50
N LEU A 144 5.46 16.81 -23.39
CA LEU A 144 5.48 16.49 -24.82
C LEU A 144 6.88 16.71 -25.43
N ARG A 145 7.52 17.87 -25.14
CA ARG A 145 8.89 18.16 -25.58
C ARG A 145 9.91 17.15 -25.05
N GLN A 146 9.72 16.62 -23.86
CA GLN A 146 10.60 15.58 -23.31
C GLN A 146 10.40 14.23 -23.99
N LEU A 147 9.18 13.85 -24.37
CA LEU A 147 8.91 12.65 -25.15
C LEU A 147 9.64 12.66 -26.51
N ASP A 148 9.72 13.82 -27.17
CA ASP A 148 10.49 13.99 -28.42
C ASP A 148 11.98 13.74 -28.22
N LYS A 149 12.54 14.10 -27.06
CA LYS A 149 13.95 13.90 -26.69
C LYS A 149 14.30 12.46 -26.29
N VAL A 150 13.32 11.59 -26.10
CA VAL A 150 13.57 10.18 -25.72
C VAL A 150 14.45 9.50 -26.76
N VAL A 151 15.53 8.87 -26.30
CA VAL A 151 16.41 8.06 -27.11
C VAL A 151 16.05 6.59 -26.96
N ALA A 152 15.91 5.88 -28.07
CA ALA A 152 15.52 4.47 -28.09
C ALA A 152 16.72 3.56 -27.77
N HIS A 153 16.97 3.33 -26.50
CA HIS A 153 18.01 2.44 -25.98
C HIS A 153 17.50 1.02 -25.78
N THR A 154 18.25 0.01 -26.24
CA THR A 154 17.93 -1.42 -26.03
C THR A 154 17.93 -1.85 -24.58
N ASP A 155 18.77 -1.25 -23.75
CA ASP A 155 18.89 -1.57 -22.31
C ASP A 155 18.13 -0.57 -21.42
N SER A 156 17.23 0.23 -22.01
CA SER A 156 16.37 1.14 -21.24
C SER A 156 15.20 0.39 -20.61
N VAL A 157 14.75 0.86 -19.44
CA VAL A 157 13.53 0.37 -18.80
C VAL A 157 12.31 0.59 -19.70
N LEU A 158 12.29 1.68 -20.47
CA LEU A 158 11.18 1.99 -21.36
C LEU A 158 11.00 0.94 -22.46
N GLU A 159 12.09 0.46 -23.04
CA GLU A 159 12.08 -0.64 -24.02
C GLU A 159 11.47 -1.92 -23.40
N SER A 160 11.95 -2.28 -22.23
CA SER A 160 11.45 -3.44 -21.49
C SER A 160 9.98 -3.30 -21.11
N TYR A 161 9.54 -2.11 -20.70
CA TYR A 161 8.14 -1.83 -20.38
C TYR A 161 7.24 -1.94 -21.60
N CYS A 162 7.62 -1.36 -22.73
CA CYS A 162 6.84 -1.43 -23.97
C CYS A 162 6.82 -2.83 -24.60
N THR A 163 7.82 -3.66 -24.36
CA THR A 163 7.90 -5.04 -24.87
C THR A 163 7.37 -6.09 -23.89
N GLY A 164 7.05 -5.69 -22.67
CA GLY A 164 6.58 -6.59 -21.60
C GLY A 164 7.66 -7.56 -21.09
N LYS A 165 8.94 -7.25 -21.32
CA LYS A 165 10.07 -8.06 -20.86
C LYS A 165 10.65 -7.47 -19.58
N ASN A 166 11.06 -8.32 -18.66
CA ASN A 166 11.80 -7.92 -17.46
C ASN A 166 13.10 -8.72 -17.39
N LEU A 167 14.23 -8.04 -17.55
CA LEU A 167 15.54 -8.68 -17.61
C LEU A 167 16.02 -9.01 -16.19
N THR A 168 16.54 -10.22 -16.00
CA THR A 168 17.21 -10.61 -14.76
C THR A 168 18.53 -9.88 -14.60
N ARG A 169 18.86 -9.45 -13.39
CA ARG A 169 20.12 -8.80 -13.02
C ARG A 169 20.86 -9.60 -11.96
N CYS A 170 22.18 -9.49 -11.97
CA CYS A 170 23.00 -10.08 -10.91
C CYS A 170 22.97 -9.21 -9.66
N ARG A 171 22.65 -9.81 -8.53
CA ARG A 171 22.69 -9.11 -7.23
C ARG A 171 24.15 -8.85 -6.83
N PRO A 172 24.43 -7.69 -6.20
CA PRO A 172 25.69 -7.49 -5.51
C PRO A 172 25.89 -8.55 -4.42
N GLU A 173 27.12 -9.02 -4.26
CA GLU A 173 27.46 -10.02 -3.24
C GLU A 173 27.35 -9.45 -1.82
N ASN A 174 27.72 -8.18 -1.68
CA ASN A 174 27.77 -7.48 -0.39
C ASN A 174 26.79 -6.31 -0.40
N LEU A 175 25.98 -6.21 0.65
CA LEU A 175 24.99 -5.17 0.84
C LEU A 175 25.18 -4.45 2.17
N LEU A 176 24.99 -3.13 2.18
CA LEU A 176 25.06 -2.27 3.36
C LEU A 176 23.66 -1.80 3.78
N TYR A 177 23.48 -1.57 5.08
CA TYR A 177 22.23 -1.08 5.67
C TYR A 177 22.46 0.10 6.62
N PRO A 178 22.96 1.23 6.11
CA PRO A 178 23.37 2.37 6.96
C PRO A 178 22.21 3.11 7.61
N PHE A 179 20.96 2.89 7.16
CA PHE A 179 19.80 3.62 7.63
C PHE A 179 18.83 2.80 8.48
N GLY A 180 19.26 1.60 8.91
CA GLY A 180 18.45 0.66 9.68
C GLY A 180 17.90 -0.47 8.82
N LEU A 181 17.41 -1.51 9.46
CA LEU A 181 16.96 -2.72 8.78
C LEU A 181 15.95 -3.51 9.62
N ASN A 182 15.06 -4.21 8.92
CA ASN A 182 14.22 -5.27 9.42
C ASN A 182 14.11 -6.38 8.37
N GLU A 183 13.38 -7.45 8.65
CA GLU A 183 13.32 -8.63 7.77
C GLU A 183 12.80 -8.26 6.37
N SER A 184 11.68 -7.55 6.26
CA SER A 184 11.11 -7.19 4.95
C SER A 184 11.94 -6.15 4.20
N GLN A 185 12.59 -5.23 4.90
CA GLN A 185 13.50 -4.25 4.29
C GLN A 185 14.76 -4.92 3.72
N ILE A 186 15.33 -5.89 4.41
CA ILE A 186 16.45 -6.67 3.88
C ILE A 186 16.03 -7.37 2.59
N ASN A 187 14.88 -8.05 2.59
CA ASN A 187 14.35 -8.71 1.40
C ASN A 187 14.09 -7.73 0.26
N ALA A 188 13.57 -6.52 0.57
CA ALA A 188 13.32 -5.49 -0.42
C ALA A 188 14.62 -4.98 -1.07
N VAL A 189 15.66 -4.73 -0.28
CA VAL A 189 16.96 -4.29 -0.79
C VAL A 189 17.62 -5.39 -1.64
N GLU A 190 17.57 -6.64 -1.21
CA GLU A 190 18.08 -7.77 -1.98
C GLU A 190 17.34 -7.97 -3.30
N GLN A 191 16.02 -7.84 -3.31
CA GLN A 191 15.21 -7.97 -4.51
C GLN A 191 15.35 -6.79 -5.47
N ALA A 192 15.62 -5.58 -4.96
CA ALA A 192 15.77 -4.38 -5.76
C ALA A 192 16.84 -4.52 -6.87
N PHE A 193 17.84 -5.38 -6.66
CA PHE A 193 18.92 -5.64 -7.61
C PHE A 193 18.74 -6.93 -8.42
N SER A 194 17.64 -7.65 -8.28
CA SER A 194 17.45 -8.95 -8.93
C SER A 194 16.99 -8.88 -10.39
N SER A 195 16.37 -7.78 -10.77
CA SER A 195 15.75 -7.59 -12.08
C SER A 195 15.84 -6.13 -12.52
N GLN A 196 15.63 -5.91 -13.81
CA GLN A 196 15.60 -4.57 -14.38
C GLN A 196 14.46 -3.71 -13.83
N ILE A 197 13.30 -4.33 -13.59
CA ILE A 197 12.10 -3.67 -13.04
C ILE A 197 11.71 -4.42 -11.77
N THR A 198 11.72 -3.73 -10.65
CA THR A 198 11.32 -4.26 -9.34
C THR A 198 10.35 -3.31 -8.64
N VAL A 199 9.47 -3.87 -7.83
CA VAL A 199 8.46 -3.12 -7.08
C VAL A 199 8.60 -3.38 -5.58
N ILE A 200 8.50 -2.32 -4.80
CA ILE A 200 8.41 -2.37 -3.35
C ILE A 200 7.05 -1.81 -2.96
N GLU A 201 6.16 -2.67 -2.51
CA GLU A 201 4.91 -2.24 -1.88
C GLU A 201 5.19 -1.87 -0.43
N GLY A 202 5.05 -0.59 -0.13
CA GLY A 202 5.31 -0.03 1.19
C GLY A 202 4.06 0.60 1.79
N PRO A 203 3.27 -0.13 2.57
CA PRO A 203 2.18 0.44 3.35
C PRO A 203 2.63 1.61 4.23
N PRO A 204 1.70 2.44 4.73
CA PRO A 204 2.05 3.54 5.63
C PRO A 204 2.84 3.03 6.85
N GLY A 205 3.86 3.77 7.28
CA GLY A 205 4.61 3.45 8.49
C GLY A 205 5.54 2.23 8.43
N THR A 206 5.78 1.64 7.25
CA THR A 206 6.65 0.47 7.08
C THR A 206 8.09 0.78 6.70
N GLY A 207 8.47 2.07 6.65
CA GLY A 207 9.85 2.48 6.40
C GLY A 207 10.26 2.53 4.93
N LYS A 208 9.36 2.91 4.01
CA LYS A 208 9.68 3.12 2.57
C LYS A 208 10.94 3.96 2.36
N THR A 209 10.99 5.16 2.96
CA THR A 209 12.13 6.07 2.81
C THR A 209 13.43 5.45 3.31
N GLN A 210 13.38 4.69 4.40
CA GLN A 210 14.55 3.99 4.94
C GLN A 210 15.05 2.91 3.97
N THR A 211 14.14 2.17 3.35
CA THR A 211 14.46 1.17 2.33
C THR A 211 15.07 1.83 1.09
N ILE A 212 14.50 2.94 0.61
CA ILE A 212 15.06 3.74 -0.50
C ILE A 212 16.49 4.17 -0.19
N LEU A 213 16.75 4.68 0.99
CA LEU A 213 18.08 5.13 1.42
C LEU A 213 19.11 3.98 1.46
N ASN A 214 18.70 2.80 1.92
CA ASN A 214 19.57 1.62 1.88
C ASN A 214 19.87 1.17 0.45
N ILE A 215 18.90 1.25 -0.45
CA ILE A 215 19.11 0.96 -1.88
C ILE A 215 20.08 1.98 -2.48
N LEU A 216 19.89 3.28 -2.22
CA LEU A 216 20.82 4.33 -2.66
C LEU A 216 22.25 4.07 -2.18
N ALA A 217 22.42 3.73 -0.90
CA ALA A 217 23.72 3.39 -0.35
C ALA A 217 24.42 2.26 -1.12
N ASN A 218 23.68 1.23 -1.51
CA ASN A 218 24.22 0.11 -2.27
C ASN A 218 24.48 0.44 -3.74
N ILE A 219 23.70 1.33 -4.35
CA ILE A 219 24.02 1.85 -5.69
C ILE A 219 25.32 2.66 -5.65
N LEU A 220 25.49 3.53 -4.65
CA LEU A 220 26.70 4.32 -4.45
C LEU A 220 27.92 3.45 -4.17
N LEU A 221 27.78 2.40 -3.35
CA LEU A 221 28.84 1.44 -3.07
C LEU A 221 29.38 0.77 -4.33
N ASN A 222 28.51 0.58 -5.32
CA ASN A 222 28.87 0.01 -6.62
C ASN A 222 29.23 1.08 -7.67
N ASN A 223 29.48 2.32 -7.26
CA ASN A 223 29.77 3.47 -8.13
C ASN A 223 28.69 3.71 -9.21
N GLY A 224 27.43 3.34 -8.91
CA GLY A 224 26.32 3.52 -9.81
C GLY A 224 25.74 4.93 -9.74
N SER A 225 25.14 5.36 -10.83
CA SER A 225 24.37 6.60 -10.95
C SER A 225 22.87 6.34 -10.75
N VAL A 226 22.19 7.24 -10.07
CA VAL A 226 20.76 7.05 -9.76
C VAL A 226 19.99 8.36 -9.78
N ALA A 227 18.78 8.32 -10.31
CA ALA A 227 17.82 9.40 -10.11
C ALA A 227 16.75 8.98 -9.09
N ILE A 228 16.37 9.92 -8.20
CA ILE A 228 15.19 9.80 -7.35
C ILE A 228 14.13 10.74 -7.91
N VAL A 229 12.99 10.20 -8.23
CA VAL A 229 11.89 10.97 -8.80
C VAL A 229 10.57 10.65 -8.08
N SER A 230 9.72 11.64 -7.97
CA SER A 230 8.36 11.51 -7.50
C SER A 230 7.47 12.54 -8.15
N ASN A 231 6.17 12.27 -8.18
CA ASN A 231 5.17 13.26 -8.55
C ASN A 231 4.92 14.26 -7.40
N ASN A 232 5.25 13.87 -6.18
CA ASN A 232 5.11 14.69 -4.97
C ASN A 232 6.48 15.14 -4.45
N ASN A 233 6.73 16.44 -4.42
CA ASN A 233 7.99 17.02 -3.93
C ASN A 233 8.28 16.62 -2.47
N THR A 234 7.26 16.49 -1.63
CA THR A 234 7.41 16.13 -0.21
C THR A 234 8.06 14.75 -0.02
N ALA A 235 7.78 13.79 -0.90
CA ALA A 235 8.36 12.45 -0.81
C ALA A 235 9.88 12.48 -1.03
N VAL A 236 10.32 13.24 -2.03
CA VAL A 236 11.76 13.40 -2.36
C VAL A 236 12.46 14.21 -1.29
N GLU A 237 11.82 15.25 -0.75
CA GLU A 237 12.36 16.10 0.32
C GLU A 237 12.65 15.30 1.59
N ASN A 238 11.78 14.35 1.97
CA ASN A 238 12.03 13.43 3.10
C ASN A 238 13.31 12.59 2.93
N VAL A 239 13.67 12.25 1.69
CA VAL A 239 14.94 11.53 1.41
C VAL A 239 16.13 12.48 1.62
N TYR A 240 16.03 13.72 1.13
CA TYR A 240 17.10 14.71 1.29
C TYR A 240 17.35 15.07 2.75
N GLU A 241 16.31 15.34 3.53
CA GLU A 241 16.42 15.63 4.97
C GLU A 241 17.11 14.50 5.73
N LYS A 242 16.83 13.25 5.36
CA LYS A 242 17.51 12.12 5.99
C LYS A 242 18.96 12.01 5.57
N LEU A 243 19.28 12.21 4.29
CA LEU A 243 20.68 12.23 3.84
C LEU A 243 21.48 13.35 4.53
N GLU A 244 20.88 14.54 4.70
CA GLU A 244 21.48 15.66 5.43
C GLU A 244 21.77 15.33 6.91
N LYS A 245 20.83 14.66 7.60
CA LYS A 245 21.05 14.19 8.98
C LYS A 245 22.25 13.24 9.12
N PHE A 246 22.62 12.55 8.05
CA PHE A 246 23.78 11.67 8.02
C PHE A 246 25.00 12.31 7.33
N ASN A 247 24.96 13.63 7.04
CA ASN A 247 26.01 14.37 6.33
C ASN A 247 26.38 13.72 4.97
N LEU A 248 25.35 13.26 4.23
CA LEU A 248 25.46 12.66 2.90
C LEU A 248 24.76 13.48 1.81
N ASP A 249 24.29 14.69 2.11
CA ASP A 249 23.63 15.57 1.15
C ASP A 249 24.57 16.06 0.04
N TYR A 250 25.89 16.04 0.27
CA TYR A 250 26.89 16.44 -0.71
C TYR A 250 26.97 15.54 -1.97
N VAL A 251 26.37 14.35 -1.95
CA VAL A 251 26.34 13.46 -3.11
C VAL A 251 25.11 13.67 -3.99
N VAL A 252 24.21 14.60 -3.65
CA VAL A 252 22.92 14.80 -4.30
C VAL A 252 22.86 16.11 -5.06
N ALA A 253 22.47 16.07 -6.33
CA ALA A 253 22.10 17.24 -7.10
C ALA A 253 20.57 17.41 -7.18
N ARG A 254 20.03 18.45 -6.58
CA ARG A 254 18.58 18.76 -6.54
C ARG A 254 18.20 19.59 -7.77
N LEU A 255 17.73 18.92 -8.86
CA LEU A 255 17.56 19.55 -10.18
C LEU A 255 16.11 19.71 -10.66
N GLY A 256 15.10 19.26 -9.92
CA GLY A 256 13.72 19.10 -10.39
C GLY A 256 13.09 20.33 -11.07
N SER A 257 12.93 21.44 -10.36
CA SER A 257 12.37 22.69 -10.91
C SER A 257 13.46 23.68 -11.31
N THR A 258 13.09 24.71 -12.09
CA THR A 258 14.02 25.81 -12.40
C THR A 258 14.52 26.52 -11.15
N GLU A 259 13.65 26.65 -10.15
CA GLU A 259 14.00 27.25 -8.86
C GLU A 259 14.98 26.36 -8.08
N ASN A 260 14.72 25.06 -8.02
CA ASN A 260 15.62 24.10 -7.37
C ASN A 260 16.99 24.07 -8.06
N LYS A 261 17.04 24.09 -9.40
CA LYS A 261 18.30 24.19 -10.15
C LYS A 261 19.07 25.45 -9.78
N LYS A 262 18.42 26.60 -9.77
CA LYS A 262 19.07 27.88 -9.41
C LYS A 262 19.59 27.82 -7.98
N ALA A 263 18.79 27.34 -7.03
CA ALA A 263 19.17 27.21 -5.64
C ALA A 263 20.37 26.26 -5.49
N PHE A 264 20.35 25.09 -6.13
CA PHE A 264 21.44 24.13 -6.10
C PHE A 264 22.76 24.71 -6.64
N PHE A 265 22.75 25.31 -7.83
CA PHE A 265 23.98 25.87 -8.42
C PHE A 265 24.49 27.13 -7.71
N SER A 266 23.65 27.84 -6.95
CA SER A 266 24.08 28.96 -6.12
C SER A 266 24.74 28.57 -4.81
N ALA A 267 24.44 27.37 -4.30
CA ALA A 267 24.93 26.86 -3.02
C ALA A 267 25.20 25.35 -3.10
N GLN A 268 26.21 24.97 -3.91
CA GLN A 268 26.58 23.58 -4.09
C GLN A 268 27.16 23.01 -2.79
N PRO A 269 26.76 21.79 -2.36
CA PRO A 269 27.28 21.17 -1.15
C PRO A 269 28.79 20.86 -1.28
N VAL A 270 29.53 21.13 -0.20
CA VAL A 270 30.97 20.89 -0.14
C VAL A 270 31.26 19.49 0.40
N ILE A 271 32.31 18.84 -0.11
CA ILE A 271 32.72 17.51 0.38
C ILE A 271 33.22 17.67 1.82
N PRO A 272 32.74 16.86 2.80
CA PRO A 272 33.24 16.88 4.17
C PRO A 272 34.73 16.53 4.21
N GLN A 273 35.51 17.31 4.98
CA GLN A 273 36.96 17.10 5.10
C GLN A 273 37.34 15.97 6.07
N ASP A 274 36.40 15.57 6.95
CA ASP A 274 36.64 14.50 7.93
C ASP A 274 36.39 13.13 7.29
N SER A 275 37.46 12.53 6.76
CA SER A 275 37.40 11.13 6.29
C SER A 275 37.85 10.21 7.43
N PRO A 276 37.04 9.22 7.80
CA PRO A 276 37.48 8.20 8.77
C PRO A 276 38.72 7.48 8.27
N THR A 277 39.68 7.29 9.13
CA THR A 277 40.99 6.64 8.78
C THR A 277 40.94 5.11 8.80
N LEU A 278 39.89 4.53 9.39
CA LEU A 278 39.68 3.09 9.50
C LEU A 278 38.22 2.76 9.11
N PHE A 279 38.05 1.88 8.14
CA PHE A 279 36.76 1.41 7.68
C PHE A 279 36.54 -0.04 8.08
N PRO A 280 35.32 -0.42 8.54
CA PRO A 280 34.97 -1.81 8.74
C PRO A 280 35.08 -2.59 7.42
N ASP A 281 35.53 -3.83 7.53
CA ASP A 281 35.54 -4.73 6.37
C ASP A 281 34.11 -5.16 6.01
N ILE A 282 33.75 -5.05 4.74
CA ILE A 282 32.43 -5.44 4.22
C ILE A 282 32.11 -6.91 4.54
N SER A 283 33.11 -7.80 4.51
CA SER A 283 32.92 -9.20 4.84
C SER A 283 32.49 -9.42 6.28
N SER A 284 32.95 -8.58 7.20
CA SER A 284 32.52 -8.57 8.60
C SER A 284 31.04 -8.17 8.71
N ILE A 285 30.60 -7.14 7.98
CA ILE A 285 29.21 -6.69 7.93
C ILE A 285 28.31 -7.80 7.36
N THR A 286 28.74 -8.45 6.30
CA THR A 286 28.00 -9.57 5.68
C THR A 286 27.82 -10.74 6.66
N SER A 287 28.86 -11.10 7.42
CA SER A 287 28.76 -12.16 8.41
C SER A 287 27.83 -11.81 9.57
N GLN A 288 27.87 -10.57 10.06
CA GLN A 288 26.95 -10.05 11.09
C GLN A 288 25.51 -10.05 10.59
N LEU A 289 25.29 -9.69 9.32
CA LEU A 289 23.96 -9.69 8.69
C LEU A 289 23.39 -11.12 8.60
N LEU A 290 24.20 -12.11 8.25
CA LEU A 290 23.75 -13.52 8.22
C LEU A 290 23.34 -14.01 9.61
N GLN A 291 24.08 -13.64 10.65
CA GLN A 291 23.73 -13.93 12.03
C GLN A 291 22.42 -13.23 12.42
N LEU A 292 22.24 -11.96 12.06
CA LEU A 292 21.04 -11.20 12.37
C LEU A 292 19.79 -11.76 11.69
N LYS A 293 19.86 -12.16 10.42
CA LYS A 293 18.71 -12.68 9.65
C LYS A 293 18.00 -13.84 10.36
N SER A 294 18.73 -14.71 11.05
CA SER A 294 18.15 -15.83 11.79
C SER A 294 17.30 -15.38 12.99
N THR A 295 17.58 -14.21 13.55
CA THR A 295 16.95 -13.68 14.76
C THR A 295 15.90 -12.59 14.47
N LEU A 296 15.93 -11.92 13.32
CA LEU A 296 14.93 -10.91 12.93
C LEU A 296 13.51 -11.49 12.87
N ARG A 297 13.37 -12.72 12.42
CA ARG A 297 12.10 -13.43 12.45
C ARG A 297 11.49 -13.51 13.84
N SER A 298 12.34 -13.67 14.87
CA SER A 298 11.88 -13.70 16.27
C SER A 298 11.30 -12.34 16.71
N GLN A 299 11.78 -11.21 16.20
CA GLN A 299 11.17 -9.91 16.47
C GLN A 299 9.75 -9.82 15.89
N ASN A 300 9.55 -10.29 14.68
CA ASN A 300 8.26 -10.34 14.03
C ASN A 300 7.29 -11.28 14.78
N GLU A 301 7.76 -12.46 15.19
CA GLU A 301 6.97 -13.40 15.98
C GLU A 301 6.55 -12.82 17.34
N ILE A 302 7.40 -12.03 18.00
CA ILE A 302 7.04 -11.33 19.24
C ILE A 302 5.86 -10.38 18.99
N ALA A 303 5.90 -9.57 17.94
CA ALA A 303 4.82 -8.65 17.61
C ALA A 303 3.53 -9.39 17.28
N LEU A 304 3.61 -10.48 16.51
CA LEU A 304 2.46 -11.33 16.18
C LEU A 304 1.87 -12.00 17.43
N ARG A 305 2.70 -12.53 18.34
CA ARG A 305 2.21 -13.14 19.60
C ARG A 305 1.56 -12.11 20.51
N ARG A 306 2.09 -10.89 20.59
CA ARG A 306 1.45 -9.79 21.34
C ARG A 306 0.08 -9.44 20.76
N ALA A 307 -0.03 -9.28 19.46
CA ALA A 307 -1.30 -9.01 18.80
C ALA A 307 -2.31 -10.16 19.04
N GLU A 308 -1.88 -11.42 18.97
CA GLU A 308 -2.71 -12.59 19.30
C GLU A 308 -3.19 -12.57 20.76
N ILE A 309 -2.31 -12.27 21.70
CA ILE A 309 -2.66 -12.16 23.12
C ILE A 309 -3.70 -11.07 23.36
N ASP A 310 -3.53 -9.92 22.74
CA ASP A 310 -4.46 -8.79 22.91
C ASP A 310 -5.84 -9.12 22.31
N GLU A 311 -5.90 -9.78 21.16
CA GLU A 311 -7.15 -10.24 20.56
C GLU A 311 -7.84 -11.31 21.42
N LEU A 312 -7.11 -12.31 21.90
CA LEU A 312 -7.64 -13.36 22.78
C LEU A 312 -8.17 -12.79 24.11
N ARG A 313 -7.52 -11.79 24.68
CA ARG A 313 -8.00 -11.10 25.89
C ARG A 313 -9.33 -10.37 25.69
N ILE A 314 -9.50 -9.74 24.53
CA ILE A 314 -10.76 -9.08 24.17
C ILE A 314 -11.87 -10.13 24.05
N GLU A 315 -11.63 -11.22 23.37
CA GLU A 315 -12.56 -12.34 23.23
C GLU A 315 -12.94 -12.96 24.61
N GLU A 316 -11.94 -13.22 25.45
CA GLU A 316 -12.14 -13.74 26.80
C GLU A 316 -12.98 -12.78 27.67
N LYS A 317 -12.69 -11.47 27.60
CA LYS A 317 -13.45 -10.43 28.31
C LYS A 317 -14.92 -10.47 27.93
N TYR A 318 -15.24 -10.54 26.64
CA TYR A 318 -16.62 -10.58 26.17
C TYR A 318 -17.32 -11.89 26.53
N LEU A 319 -16.64 -13.03 26.49
CA LEU A 319 -17.18 -14.31 26.99
C LEU A 319 -17.51 -14.21 28.49
N GLY A 320 -16.60 -13.65 29.29
CA GLY A 320 -16.82 -13.44 30.73
C GLY A 320 -18.02 -12.55 31.02
N GLN A 321 -18.16 -11.44 30.31
CA GLN A 321 -19.31 -10.56 30.43
C GLN A 321 -20.63 -11.26 30.04
N TRP A 322 -20.60 -12.04 28.95
CA TRP A 322 -21.77 -12.79 28.52
C TRP A 322 -22.19 -13.83 29.56
N LEU A 323 -21.26 -14.63 30.10
CA LEU A 323 -21.53 -15.63 31.15
C LEU A 323 -22.10 -14.99 32.42
N SER A 324 -21.57 -13.82 32.82
CA SER A 324 -22.06 -13.07 33.97
C SER A 324 -23.50 -12.56 33.78
N ASN A 325 -23.82 -12.07 32.59
CA ASN A 325 -25.15 -11.58 32.27
C ASN A 325 -26.20 -12.70 32.20
N GLN A 326 -25.77 -13.93 32.01
CA GLN A 326 -26.62 -15.13 31.96
C GLN A 326 -26.74 -15.85 33.33
N ASP A 327 -26.21 -15.27 34.39
CA ASP A 327 -26.14 -15.89 35.74
C ASP A 327 -25.47 -17.29 35.71
N ILE A 328 -24.65 -17.59 34.73
CA ILE A 328 -23.91 -18.85 34.66
C ILE A 328 -22.70 -18.77 35.60
N GLN A 329 -22.87 -19.27 36.81
CA GLN A 329 -21.83 -19.24 37.84
C GLN A 329 -20.79 -20.34 37.68
N SER A 330 -21.12 -21.45 37.02
CA SER A 330 -20.18 -22.57 36.80
C SER A 330 -20.31 -23.19 35.43
N LEU A 331 -19.19 -23.35 34.75
CA LEU A 331 -19.08 -24.15 33.54
C LEU A 331 -18.57 -25.54 33.88
N PRO A 332 -18.93 -26.60 33.10
CA PRO A 332 -18.39 -27.91 33.27
C PRO A 332 -16.87 -27.94 33.14
N ASP A 333 -16.22 -28.74 33.99
CA ASP A 333 -14.78 -28.93 33.89
C ASP A 333 -14.44 -29.80 32.66
N VAL A 334 -13.60 -29.23 31.76
CA VAL A 334 -13.15 -29.88 30.52
C VAL A 334 -11.65 -30.24 30.57
N GLU A 335 -10.93 -29.80 31.58
CA GLU A 335 -9.46 -30.00 31.68
C GLU A 335 -9.04 -31.46 31.82
N HIS A 336 -9.91 -32.31 32.33
CA HIS A 336 -9.63 -33.72 32.50
C HIS A 336 -9.59 -34.53 31.18
N TYR A 337 -10.04 -33.95 30.05
CA TYR A 337 -9.96 -34.61 28.75
C TYR A 337 -8.57 -34.46 28.11
N ARG A 338 -7.67 -35.39 28.30
CA ARG A 338 -6.25 -35.32 27.89
C ARG A 338 -6.01 -35.04 26.41
N TYR A 339 -6.90 -35.51 25.51
CA TYR A 339 -6.77 -35.33 24.08
C TYR A 339 -7.40 -34.03 23.57
N LEU A 340 -7.97 -33.26 24.47
CA LEU A 340 -8.69 -32.03 24.12
C LEU A 340 -7.73 -30.92 23.69
N HIS A 341 -6.54 -30.88 24.29
CA HIS A 341 -5.57 -29.82 24.14
C HIS A 341 -5.23 -29.51 22.66
N ASP A 342 -4.99 -30.57 21.86
CA ASP A 342 -4.61 -30.42 20.45
C ASP A 342 -5.81 -30.35 19.48
N LYS A 343 -7.02 -30.65 19.99
CA LYS A 343 -8.23 -30.80 19.16
C LYS A 343 -9.42 -29.96 19.63
N ILE A 344 -9.18 -28.91 20.42
CA ILE A 344 -10.27 -28.13 21.04
C ILE A 344 -11.20 -27.57 19.95
N THR A 345 -10.65 -27.00 18.90
CA THR A 345 -11.42 -26.43 17.78
C THR A 345 -12.22 -27.49 17.03
N ASP A 346 -11.66 -28.67 16.84
CA ASP A 346 -12.34 -29.79 16.19
C ASP A 346 -13.51 -30.30 17.04
N VAL A 347 -13.32 -30.37 18.37
CA VAL A 347 -14.40 -30.73 19.30
C VAL A 347 -15.50 -29.68 19.32
N MET A 348 -15.13 -28.37 19.34
CA MET A 348 -16.10 -27.29 19.28
C MET A 348 -16.92 -27.35 17.99
N ALA A 349 -16.26 -27.55 16.84
CA ALA A 349 -16.92 -27.71 15.55
C ALA A 349 -17.83 -28.93 15.52
N PHE A 350 -17.37 -30.05 16.08
CA PHE A 350 -18.17 -31.27 16.16
C PHE A 350 -19.40 -31.12 17.06
N VAL A 351 -19.25 -30.53 18.25
CA VAL A 351 -20.37 -30.24 19.17
C VAL A 351 -21.41 -29.34 18.51
N LYS A 352 -20.97 -28.32 17.76
CA LYS A 352 -21.86 -27.38 17.06
C LYS A 352 -22.60 -28.05 15.88
N ALA A 353 -21.98 -29.04 15.24
CA ALA A 353 -22.55 -29.77 14.11
C ALA A 353 -23.50 -30.91 14.55
N LEU A 354 -23.62 -31.21 15.85
CA LEU A 354 -24.50 -32.25 16.37
C LEU A 354 -25.98 -31.91 16.12
N PRO A 355 -26.80 -32.85 15.62
CA PRO A 355 -28.22 -32.62 15.41
C PRO A 355 -28.96 -32.39 16.74
N PRO A 356 -30.03 -31.56 16.75
CA PRO A 356 -30.87 -31.38 17.93
C PRO A 356 -31.50 -32.72 18.34
N GLY A 357 -31.66 -32.94 19.64
CA GLY A 357 -32.43 -34.07 20.18
C GLY A 357 -31.69 -35.36 20.44
N GLY A 358 -30.36 -35.40 20.46
CA GLY A 358 -29.62 -36.56 20.98
C GLY A 358 -28.47 -37.07 20.14
N LEU A 359 -27.54 -37.78 20.77
CA LEU A 359 -26.34 -38.32 20.12
C LEU A 359 -26.66 -39.63 19.38
N ARG A 360 -26.41 -39.66 18.07
CA ARG A 360 -26.44 -40.89 17.29
C ARG A 360 -25.28 -41.84 17.70
N TRP A 361 -25.43 -43.12 17.49
CA TRP A 361 -24.37 -44.10 17.85
C TRP A 361 -23.02 -43.78 17.11
N ARG A 362 -23.08 -43.28 15.89
CA ARG A 362 -21.89 -42.85 15.12
C ARG A 362 -21.20 -41.65 15.73
N ASP A 363 -21.97 -40.69 16.26
CA ASP A 363 -21.44 -39.51 16.94
C ASP A 363 -20.71 -39.91 18.22
N ARG A 364 -21.23 -40.92 18.91
CA ARG A 364 -20.60 -41.49 20.13
C ARG A 364 -19.27 -42.18 19.83
N LEU A 365 -19.20 -42.95 18.72
CA LEU A 365 -17.94 -43.54 18.26
C LEU A 365 -16.92 -42.46 17.87
N SER A 366 -17.37 -41.40 17.19
CA SER A 366 -16.50 -40.27 16.80
C SER A 366 -15.98 -39.54 18.04
N LEU A 367 -16.80 -39.33 19.07
CA LEU A 367 -16.39 -38.69 20.32
C LEU A 367 -15.33 -39.56 21.05
N LEU A 368 -15.55 -40.84 21.07
CA LEU A 368 -14.63 -41.78 21.73
C LEU A 368 -13.29 -41.91 20.97
N PHE A 369 -13.36 -42.23 19.66
CA PHE A 369 -12.17 -42.58 18.89
C PHE A 369 -11.39 -41.36 18.43
N LYS A 370 -12.05 -40.23 18.09
CA LYS A 370 -11.39 -39.02 17.62
C LYS A 370 -10.97 -38.08 18.74
N PHE A 371 -11.75 -38.02 19.82
CA PHE A 371 -11.59 -37.01 20.87
C PHE A 371 -11.35 -37.56 22.26
N GLY A 372 -11.44 -38.88 22.43
CA GLY A 372 -11.23 -39.54 23.74
C GLY A 372 -12.29 -39.18 24.78
N ILE A 373 -13.47 -38.69 24.36
CA ILE A 373 -14.54 -38.29 25.26
C ILE A 373 -15.45 -39.51 25.56
N LEU A 374 -15.29 -40.10 26.73
CA LEU A 374 -16.06 -41.28 27.16
C LEU A 374 -17.41 -40.91 27.77
N SER A 375 -17.50 -39.77 28.47
CA SER A 375 -18.70 -39.36 29.19
C SER A 375 -19.73 -38.73 28.25
N LYS A 376 -20.97 -39.20 28.30
CA LYS A 376 -22.10 -38.66 27.55
C LYS A 376 -22.80 -37.51 28.27
N ARG A 377 -22.52 -37.33 29.58
CA ARG A 377 -23.26 -36.38 30.44
C ARG A 377 -23.26 -34.93 29.91
N PRO A 378 -22.11 -34.38 29.41
CA PRO A 378 -22.08 -33.00 28.95
C PRO A 378 -22.75 -32.78 27.57
N LEU A 379 -23.13 -33.86 26.87
CA LEU A 379 -23.67 -33.78 25.50
C LEU A 379 -25.07 -34.43 25.37
N LYS A 380 -25.72 -34.68 26.51
CA LYS A 380 -26.99 -35.45 26.57
C LYS A 380 -28.17 -34.66 26.02
N ASP A 381 -28.18 -33.35 26.24
CA ASP A 381 -29.20 -32.41 25.78
C ASP A 381 -28.57 -31.15 25.25
N ASP A 382 -29.35 -30.33 24.56
CA ASP A 382 -28.84 -29.16 23.88
C ASP A 382 -28.33 -28.09 24.84
N SER A 383 -28.89 -27.98 26.06
CA SER A 383 -28.44 -27.06 27.10
C SER A 383 -27.06 -27.41 27.61
N LYS A 384 -26.86 -28.68 27.94
CA LYS A 384 -25.57 -29.15 28.41
C LYS A 384 -24.50 -29.07 27.34
N ARG A 385 -24.87 -29.32 26.06
CA ARG A 385 -23.99 -29.08 24.92
C ARG A 385 -23.52 -27.65 24.83
N GLN A 386 -24.42 -26.69 25.05
CA GLN A 386 -24.11 -25.29 25.00
C GLN A 386 -23.18 -24.86 26.13
N LEU A 387 -23.48 -25.28 27.35
CA LEU A 387 -22.56 -25.07 28.47
C LEU A 387 -21.21 -25.73 28.25
N PHE A 388 -21.19 -26.93 27.68
CA PHE A 388 -19.95 -27.60 27.30
C PHE A 388 -19.20 -26.85 26.19
N PHE A 389 -19.90 -26.30 25.20
CA PHE A 389 -19.30 -25.46 24.17
C PHE A 389 -18.66 -24.21 24.76
N PHE A 390 -19.32 -23.52 25.68
CA PHE A 390 -18.72 -22.36 26.35
C PHE A 390 -17.55 -22.74 27.26
N ALA A 391 -17.61 -23.89 27.90
CA ALA A 391 -16.49 -24.42 28.67
C ALA A 391 -15.29 -24.72 27.77
N LEU A 392 -15.52 -25.31 26.59
CA LEU A 392 -14.48 -25.52 25.58
C LEU A 392 -13.92 -24.21 25.06
N GLN A 393 -14.77 -23.21 24.80
CA GLN A 393 -14.38 -21.89 24.32
C GLN A 393 -13.50 -21.17 25.35
N ARG A 394 -13.89 -21.19 26.63
CA ARG A 394 -13.09 -20.63 27.71
C ARG A 394 -11.76 -21.37 27.87
N TYR A 395 -11.80 -22.70 27.78
CA TYR A 395 -10.58 -23.52 27.82
C TYR A 395 -9.66 -23.23 26.64
N TYR A 396 -10.22 -23.05 25.44
CA TYR A 396 -9.47 -22.64 24.26
C TYR A 396 -8.73 -21.32 24.49
N TYR A 397 -9.41 -20.28 25.00
CA TYR A 397 -8.74 -19.01 25.28
C TYR A 397 -7.64 -19.16 26.31
N ASN A 398 -7.87 -19.90 27.39
CA ASN A 398 -6.87 -20.14 28.42
C ASN A 398 -5.64 -20.88 27.87
N VAL A 399 -5.86 -21.90 27.06
CA VAL A 399 -4.78 -22.69 26.44
C VAL A 399 -4.01 -21.83 25.44
N ARG A 400 -4.71 -21.11 24.55
CA ARG A 400 -4.09 -20.25 23.54
C ARG A 400 -3.32 -19.11 24.18
N LEU A 401 -3.87 -18.45 25.18
CA LEU A 401 -3.19 -17.39 25.93
C LEU A 401 -1.91 -17.90 26.58
N ARG A 402 -1.95 -19.10 27.20
CA ARG A 402 -0.76 -19.73 27.79
C ARG A 402 0.28 -20.03 26.72
N GLN A 403 -0.10 -20.69 25.64
CA GLN A 403 0.79 -21.03 24.52
C GLN A 403 1.41 -19.79 23.89
N ALA A 404 0.60 -18.75 23.66
CA ALA A 404 1.08 -17.49 23.10
C ALA A 404 2.07 -16.78 24.02
N ARG A 405 1.84 -16.81 25.36
CA ARG A 405 2.77 -16.25 26.35
C ARG A 405 4.07 -17.05 26.42
N GLU A 406 4.01 -18.38 26.46
CA GLU A 406 5.18 -19.25 26.46
C GLU A 406 6.02 -19.05 25.19
N SER A 407 5.36 -18.95 24.04
CA SER A 407 6.03 -18.64 22.77
C SER A 407 6.66 -17.24 22.78
N LEU A 408 5.95 -16.24 23.30
CA LEU A 408 6.45 -14.88 23.44
C LEU A 408 7.71 -14.84 24.32
N GLU A 409 7.68 -15.46 25.49
CA GLU A 409 8.83 -15.57 26.38
C GLU A 409 10.01 -16.30 25.71
N GLY A 410 9.73 -17.35 24.93
CA GLY A 410 10.73 -18.07 24.15
C GLY A 410 11.45 -17.17 23.16
N TYR A 411 10.70 -16.42 22.34
CA TYR A 411 11.29 -15.48 21.38
C TYR A 411 12.00 -14.29 22.05
N GLU A 412 11.45 -13.76 23.14
CA GLU A 412 12.10 -12.69 23.90
C GLU A 412 13.45 -13.14 24.50
N ARG A 413 13.54 -14.41 24.93
CA ARG A 413 14.79 -15.01 25.40
C ARG A 413 15.82 -15.08 24.27
N VAL A 414 15.43 -15.56 23.09
CA VAL A 414 16.31 -15.60 21.90
C VAL A 414 16.86 -14.20 21.57
N LEU A 415 16.02 -13.16 21.62
CA LEU A 415 16.49 -11.80 21.36
C LEU A 415 17.49 -11.28 22.39
N LYS A 416 17.31 -11.65 23.66
CA LYS A 416 18.24 -11.27 24.75
C LYS A 416 19.57 -12.04 24.65
N GLU A 417 19.52 -13.34 24.40
CA GLU A 417 20.70 -14.20 24.30
C GLU A 417 21.63 -13.77 23.15
N HIS A 418 21.07 -13.31 22.05
CA HIS A 418 21.85 -12.85 20.88
C HIS A 418 22.11 -11.34 20.83
N ASP A 419 21.65 -10.58 21.82
CA ASP A 419 21.74 -9.11 21.87
C ASP A 419 21.43 -8.45 20.53
N VAL A 420 20.26 -8.81 19.99
CA VAL A 420 19.85 -8.48 18.60
C VAL A 420 19.83 -6.96 18.36
N LEU A 421 19.46 -6.17 19.38
CA LEU A 421 19.44 -4.71 19.25
C LEU A 421 20.85 -4.13 19.08
N ALA A 422 21.82 -4.59 19.86
CA ALA A 422 23.21 -4.16 19.73
C ALA A 422 23.79 -4.60 18.38
N LEU A 423 23.46 -5.82 17.92
CA LEU A 423 23.90 -6.29 16.60
C LEU A 423 23.32 -5.46 15.46
N GLN A 424 22.02 -5.12 15.52
CA GLN A 424 21.41 -4.22 14.54
C GLN A 424 22.08 -2.86 14.52
N GLN A 425 22.29 -2.24 15.69
CA GLN A 425 22.96 -0.94 15.81
C GLN A 425 24.39 -0.99 15.25
N LYS A 426 25.11 -2.07 15.54
CA LYS A 426 26.47 -2.26 15.03
C LYS A 426 26.51 -2.38 13.51
N ILE A 427 25.62 -3.17 12.90
CA ILE A 427 25.52 -3.29 11.44
C ILE A 427 25.24 -1.94 10.79
N VAL A 428 24.35 -1.14 11.37
CA VAL A 428 24.04 0.21 10.88
C VAL A 428 25.27 1.13 10.99
N GLN A 429 25.96 1.14 12.13
CA GLN A 429 27.16 1.96 12.35
C GLN A 429 28.30 1.54 11.43
N ASP A 430 28.55 0.24 11.30
CA ASP A 430 29.59 -0.28 10.41
C ASP A 430 29.25 0.01 8.95
N SER A 431 27.98 -0.11 8.56
CA SER A 431 27.52 0.17 7.18
C SER A 431 27.66 1.65 6.82
N ILE A 432 27.32 2.58 7.71
CA ILE A 432 27.48 4.01 7.43
C ILE A 432 28.96 4.40 7.38
N ALA A 433 29.80 3.83 8.24
CA ALA A 433 31.24 4.07 8.23
C ALA A 433 31.87 3.55 6.94
N CYS A 434 31.50 2.33 6.51
CA CYS A 434 31.95 1.74 5.25
C CYS A 434 31.52 2.58 4.04
N LEU A 435 30.26 3.02 3.99
CA LEU A 435 29.76 3.88 2.92
C LEU A 435 30.51 5.21 2.85
N ARG A 436 30.68 5.89 3.97
CA ARG A 436 31.45 7.16 4.02
C ARG A 436 32.89 6.97 3.56
N GLY A 437 33.51 5.86 3.94
CA GLY A 437 34.84 5.50 3.48
C GLY A 437 34.93 5.31 1.99
N HIS A 438 33.98 4.56 1.43
CA HIS A 438 33.91 4.35 -0.02
C HIS A 438 33.72 5.69 -0.76
N LEU A 439 32.80 6.54 -0.30
CA LEU A 439 32.53 7.84 -0.91
C LEU A 439 33.72 8.79 -0.83
N SER A 440 34.48 8.79 0.25
CA SER A 440 35.68 9.63 0.38
C SER A 440 36.79 9.22 -0.60
N GLN A 441 36.81 7.96 -1.02
CA GLN A 441 37.76 7.46 -2.03
C GLN A 441 37.24 7.67 -3.47
N SER A 442 35.92 7.57 -3.69
CA SER A 442 35.33 7.65 -5.02
C SER A 442 35.05 9.09 -5.46
N ILE A 443 34.69 9.99 -4.54
CA ILE A 443 34.39 11.40 -4.82
C ILE A 443 35.57 12.27 -4.38
N VAL A 444 36.57 12.37 -5.24
CA VAL A 444 37.84 13.07 -4.92
C VAL A 444 37.84 14.53 -5.36
N THR A 445 37.06 14.89 -6.40
CA THR A 445 37.07 16.22 -7.00
C THR A 445 35.93 17.11 -6.50
N ASP A 446 36.25 18.26 -5.92
CA ASP A 446 35.27 19.29 -5.57
C ASP A 446 35.07 20.31 -6.71
N LYS A 447 34.83 19.78 -7.92
CA LYS A 447 34.60 20.61 -9.09
C LYS A 447 33.24 21.30 -8.99
N GLN A 448 33.25 22.61 -9.16
CA GLN A 448 32.07 23.43 -9.20
C GLN A 448 31.48 23.45 -10.62
N PHE A 449 30.16 23.36 -10.72
CA PHE A 449 29.42 23.41 -11.97
C PHE A 449 28.46 24.60 -11.98
N ASN A 450 28.00 24.99 -13.17
CA ASN A 450 26.96 25.99 -13.33
C ASN A 450 25.76 25.43 -14.14
N ALA A 451 24.64 26.11 -14.07
CA ALA A 451 23.42 25.67 -14.72
C ALA A 451 23.50 25.59 -16.25
N GLU A 452 24.47 26.25 -16.88
CA GLU A 452 24.63 26.33 -18.34
C GLU A 452 25.54 25.23 -18.89
N ASN A 453 26.54 24.77 -18.12
CA ASN A 453 27.56 23.84 -18.61
C ASN A 453 27.50 22.42 -18.04
N TYR A 454 26.81 22.21 -16.89
CA TYR A 454 26.82 20.88 -16.25
C TYR A 454 26.36 19.75 -17.18
N GLN A 455 25.44 20.01 -18.11
CA GLN A 455 24.98 19.00 -19.08
C GLN A 455 26.02 18.66 -20.14
N LYS A 456 26.95 19.57 -20.45
CA LYS A 456 28.04 19.34 -21.40
C LYS A 456 29.13 18.44 -20.78
N GLU A 457 29.35 18.56 -19.48
CA GLU A 457 30.31 17.80 -18.70
C GLU A 457 29.60 16.79 -17.77
N PHE A 458 28.51 16.20 -18.25
CA PHE A 458 27.60 15.44 -17.41
C PHE A 458 28.23 14.19 -16.79
N GLY A 459 29.24 13.58 -17.42
CA GLY A 459 30.03 12.50 -16.84
C GLY A 459 30.73 12.93 -15.56
N ALA A 460 31.50 14.02 -15.61
CA ALA A 460 32.17 14.58 -14.44
C ALA A 460 31.15 15.10 -13.39
N PHE A 461 29.99 15.56 -13.84
CA PHE A 461 28.90 15.95 -12.94
C PHE A 461 28.36 14.74 -12.16
N LEU A 462 28.14 13.59 -12.82
CA LEU A 462 27.68 12.36 -12.15
C LEU A 462 28.76 11.74 -11.24
N GLU A 463 30.04 11.87 -11.57
CA GLU A 463 31.13 11.46 -10.67
C GLU A 463 31.11 12.26 -9.36
N ARG A 464 30.74 13.54 -9.43
CA ARG A 464 30.64 14.42 -8.24
C ARG A 464 29.30 14.27 -7.53
N TYR A 465 28.20 14.15 -8.27
CA TYR A 465 26.81 14.04 -7.78
C TYR A 465 26.14 12.79 -8.36
N PRO A 466 26.44 11.60 -7.82
CA PRO A 466 25.89 10.34 -8.35
C PRO A 466 24.38 10.18 -8.13
N ILE A 467 23.77 10.98 -7.25
CA ILE A 467 22.31 11.02 -7.03
C ILE A 467 21.73 12.28 -7.64
N ILE A 468 20.81 12.12 -8.58
CA ILE A 468 20.04 13.20 -9.20
C ILE A 468 18.63 13.22 -8.61
N GLY A 469 18.28 14.31 -7.94
CA GLY A 469 16.92 14.53 -7.46
C GLY A 469 16.12 15.35 -8.47
N SER A 470 14.97 14.84 -8.91
CA SER A 470 14.08 15.51 -9.86
C SER A 470 12.62 15.12 -9.66
N SER A 471 11.72 15.73 -10.41
CA SER A 471 10.37 15.25 -10.60
C SER A 471 10.27 14.42 -11.89
N THR A 472 9.29 13.53 -11.97
CA THR A 472 9.01 12.79 -13.21
C THR A 472 8.70 13.72 -14.40
N HIS A 473 8.13 14.91 -14.13
CA HIS A 473 7.82 15.93 -15.13
C HIS A 473 9.05 16.68 -15.69
N SER A 474 10.24 16.52 -15.11
CA SER A 474 11.43 17.29 -15.43
C SER A 474 12.70 16.46 -15.58
N ILE A 475 12.61 15.14 -15.42
CA ILE A 475 13.80 14.29 -15.32
C ILE A 475 14.69 14.36 -16.56
N ILE A 476 14.14 14.24 -17.77
CA ILE A 476 14.94 14.28 -19.00
C ILE A 476 15.63 15.64 -19.18
N ASN A 477 14.96 16.74 -18.83
CA ASN A 477 15.53 18.08 -18.88
C ASN A 477 16.59 18.34 -17.79
N SER A 478 16.63 17.51 -16.75
CA SER A 478 17.66 17.56 -15.71
C SER A 478 18.94 16.81 -16.09
N LEU A 479 18.86 15.93 -17.07
CA LEU A 479 19.98 15.12 -17.57
C LEU A 479 20.52 15.68 -18.88
N SER A 480 21.71 15.23 -19.28
CA SER A 480 22.20 15.44 -20.63
C SER A 480 21.40 14.57 -21.62
N ASN A 481 21.30 15.00 -22.87
CA ASN A 481 20.50 14.29 -23.87
C ASN A 481 21.02 12.86 -24.10
N GLY A 482 20.09 11.89 -24.07
CA GLY A 482 20.40 10.46 -24.31
C GLY A 482 21.12 9.77 -23.16
N VAL A 483 21.19 10.37 -21.98
CA VAL A 483 21.77 9.73 -20.78
C VAL A 483 20.98 8.49 -20.37
N LEU A 484 21.67 7.45 -20.02
CA LEU A 484 21.13 6.24 -19.42
C LEU A 484 21.81 6.01 -18.06
N LEU A 485 21.11 6.43 -16.98
CA LEU A 485 21.54 6.18 -15.61
C LEU A 485 21.46 4.69 -15.28
N ASP A 486 22.22 4.23 -14.28
CA ASP A 486 22.18 2.84 -13.86
C ASP A 486 20.84 2.50 -13.22
N TYR A 487 20.29 3.41 -12.40
CA TYR A 487 19.02 3.24 -11.72
C TYR A 487 18.15 4.51 -11.77
N VAL A 488 16.86 4.29 -11.72
CA VAL A 488 15.87 5.29 -11.29
C VAL A 488 15.01 4.72 -10.17
N ILE A 489 14.76 5.49 -9.14
CA ILE A 489 13.84 5.16 -8.06
C ILE A 489 12.63 6.09 -8.18
N ILE A 490 11.44 5.53 -8.30
CA ILE A 490 10.18 6.26 -8.36
C ILE A 490 9.45 6.03 -7.05
N ASP A 491 9.30 7.08 -6.25
CA ASP A 491 8.53 7.01 -5.00
C ASP A 491 7.09 7.51 -5.21
N GLU A 492 6.18 7.06 -4.35
CA GLU A 492 4.73 7.32 -4.43
C GLU A 492 4.12 6.95 -5.80
N ALA A 493 4.56 5.83 -6.36
CA ALA A 493 4.22 5.41 -7.72
C ALA A 493 2.74 5.06 -7.92
N SER A 494 1.97 4.85 -6.86
CA SER A 494 0.51 4.71 -6.94
C SER A 494 -0.20 5.96 -7.44
N GLN A 495 0.40 7.14 -7.19
CA GLN A 495 -0.10 8.43 -7.70
C GLN A 495 0.56 8.85 -9.01
N GLN A 496 1.55 8.11 -9.47
CA GLN A 496 2.29 8.46 -10.67
C GLN A 496 1.49 8.10 -11.92
N ASP A 497 1.25 9.12 -12.74
CA ASP A 497 0.71 8.95 -14.08
C ASP A 497 1.73 8.24 -14.99
N ILE A 498 1.24 7.41 -15.91
CA ILE A 498 2.09 6.63 -16.82
C ILE A 498 2.93 7.56 -17.71
N VAL A 499 2.34 8.59 -18.33
CA VAL A 499 3.03 9.42 -19.34
C VAL A 499 4.24 10.17 -18.78
N PRO A 500 4.17 10.91 -17.66
CA PRO A 500 5.39 11.44 -17.05
C PRO A 500 6.27 10.35 -16.45
N GLY A 501 5.71 9.22 -16.00
CA GLY A 501 6.47 8.11 -15.45
C GLY A 501 7.40 7.44 -16.46
N ILE A 502 6.99 7.29 -17.72
CA ILE A 502 7.84 6.70 -18.76
C ILE A 502 9.05 7.56 -19.13
N LEU A 503 9.02 8.86 -18.83
CA LEU A 503 10.20 9.72 -18.99
C LEU A 503 11.35 9.27 -18.08
N ALA A 504 11.03 8.83 -16.85
CA ALA A 504 11.99 8.24 -15.95
C ALA A 504 12.49 6.86 -16.47
N PHE A 505 11.61 6.06 -17.07
CA PHE A 505 11.98 4.78 -17.69
C PHE A 505 12.92 4.95 -18.88
N ALA A 506 12.77 6.05 -19.62
CA ALA A 506 13.60 6.33 -20.80
C ALA A 506 15.07 6.64 -20.47
N CYS A 507 15.36 7.08 -19.25
CA CYS A 507 16.68 7.55 -18.85
C CYS A 507 17.42 6.61 -17.88
N ALA A 508 16.95 5.38 -17.70
CA ALA A 508 17.60 4.44 -16.79
C ALA A 508 17.65 3.00 -17.33
N ARG A 509 18.69 2.26 -16.90
CA ARG A 509 18.85 0.83 -17.18
C ARG A 509 17.99 -0.04 -16.29
N ASN A 510 17.76 0.39 -15.05
CA ASN A 510 16.99 -0.33 -14.04
C ASN A 510 16.05 0.63 -13.33
N VAL A 511 14.89 0.15 -12.90
CA VAL A 511 13.94 0.92 -12.11
C VAL A 511 13.51 0.17 -10.85
N ILE A 512 13.45 0.91 -9.78
CA ILE A 512 12.88 0.46 -8.52
C ILE A 512 11.66 1.34 -8.24
N VAL A 513 10.49 0.75 -8.30
CA VAL A 513 9.22 1.44 -8.15
C VAL A 513 8.70 1.22 -6.75
N VAL A 514 8.55 2.29 -5.99
CA VAL A 514 8.09 2.27 -4.60
C VAL A 514 6.71 2.90 -4.52
N GLY A 515 5.76 2.21 -3.93
CA GLY A 515 4.40 2.72 -3.80
C GLY A 515 3.51 1.77 -3.01
N ASP A 516 2.23 2.07 -3.01
CA ASP A 516 1.23 1.22 -2.36
C ASP A 516 -0.10 1.32 -3.12
N ARG A 517 -0.52 0.24 -3.76
CA ARG A 517 -1.77 0.17 -4.51
C ARG A 517 -3.02 0.32 -3.65
N LYS A 518 -2.89 0.16 -2.34
CA LYS A 518 -3.96 0.32 -1.36
C LYS A 518 -4.08 1.76 -0.83
N GLN A 519 -3.23 2.67 -1.32
CA GLN A 519 -3.33 4.11 -1.07
C GLN A 519 -3.88 4.84 -2.29
N LEU A 520 -4.00 6.17 -2.20
CA LEU A 520 -4.58 6.99 -3.27
C LEU A 520 -3.86 6.78 -4.61
N SER A 521 -4.64 6.70 -5.67
CA SER A 521 -4.17 6.60 -7.04
C SER A 521 -4.04 7.98 -7.69
N HIS A 522 -3.52 8.02 -8.93
CA HIS A 522 -3.56 9.22 -9.76
C HIS A 522 -5.01 9.64 -10.06
N VAL A 523 -5.19 10.89 -10.43
CA VAL A 523 -6.51 11.40 -10.84
C VAL A 523 -6.73 11.02 -12.31
N PRO A 524 -7.80 10.28 -12.64
CA PRO A 524 -8.09 9.88 -14.00
C PRO A 524 -8.34 11.08 -14.94
N ASP A 525 -7.89 10.97 -16.17
CA ASP A 525 -8.19 11.97 -17.21
C ASP A 525 -9.67 11.92 -17.66
N LYS A 526 -10.16 13.06 -18.15
CA LYS A 526 -11.56 13.18 -18.63
C LYS A 526 -11.72 12.95 -20.14
N PHE A 527 -10.76 12.35 -20.80
CA PHE A 527 -10.83 12.02 -22.21
C PHE A 527 -10.60 10.53 -22.42
N SER A 528 -11.08 10.01 -23.55
CA SER A 528 -10.89 8.61 -23.92
C SER A 528 -10.11 8.54 -25.21
N ILE A 529 -8.88 8.02 -25.14
CA ILE A 529 -8.11 7.56 -26.29
C ILE A 529 -7.99 6.04 -26.11
N PRO A 530 -8.36 5.24 -27.12
CA PRO A 530 -8.25 3.79 -26.99
C PRO A 530 -6.78 3.39 -26.81
N ALA A 531 -6.51 2.73 -25.69
CA ALA A 531 -5.20 2.17 -25.42
C ALA A 531 -4.95 0.92 -26.29
N PRO A 532 -3.72 0.67 -26.78
CA PRO A 532 -3.40 -0.52 -27.57
C PRO A 532 -3.57 -1.81 -26.77
N SER A 533 -3.50 -1.74 -25.44
CA SER A 533 -3.82 -2.80 -24.51
C SER A 533 -4.34 -2.19 -23.20
N PRO A 534 -5.28 -2.86 -22.50
CA PRO A 534 -5.79 -2.39 -21.21
C PRO A 534 -4.70 -2.22 -20.15
N SER A 535 -3.55 -2.89 -20.30
CA SER A 535 -2.41 -2.77 -19.37
C SER A 535 -1.73 -1.40 -19.41
N TYR A 536 -1.84 -0.67 -20.53
CA TYR A 536 -1.21 0.63 -20.74
C TYR A 536 -2.20 1.80 -20.73
N ASP A 537 -3.41 1.59 -20.24
CA ASP A 537 -4.45 2.63 -20.20
C ASP A 537 -4.07 3.78 -19.27
N CYS A 538 -3.63 4.89 -19.84
CA CYS A 538 -3.21 6.08 -19.11
C CYS A 538 -4.36 6.84 -18.43
N VAL A 539 -5.61 6.54 -18.78
CA VAL A 539 -6.78 7.19 -18.21
C VAL A 539 -7.10 6.60 -16.84
N GLU A 540 -7.15 5.27 -16.76
CA GLU A 540 -7.65 4.57 -15.58
C GLU A 540 -6.53 4.07 -14.66
N LYS A 541 -5.32 3.86 -15.18
CA LYS A 541 -4.23 3.20 -14.44
C LYS A 541 -3.13 4.17 -14.02
N SER A 542 -2.67 4.01 -12.78
CA SER A 542 -1.38 4.56 -12.36
C SER A 542 -0.23 3.78 -13.01
N LEU A 543 0.97 4.34 -12.96
CA LEU A 543 2.19 3.64 -13.39
C LEU A 543 2.35 2.30 -12.66
N LEU A 544 2.08 2.29 -11.36
CA LEU A 544 2.18 1.08 -10.54
C LEU A 544 1.15 0.02 -10.96
N ASP A 545 -0.12 0.40 -11.15
CA ASP A 545 -1.17 -0.51 -11.61
C ASP A 545 -0.86 -1.09 -12.98
N SER A 546 -0.29 -0.27 -13.89
CA SER A 546 0.13 -0.70 -15.21
C SER A 546 1.23 -1.77 -15.14
N LEU A 547 2.26 -1.58 -14.31
CA LEU A 547 3.33 -2.58 -14.13
C LEU A 547 2.79 -3.93 -13.67
N PHE A 548 1.85 -3.95 -12.71
CA PHE A 548 1.20 -5.19 -12.28
C PHE A 548 0.39 -5.86 -13.40
N CYS A 549 -0.25 -5.06 -14.25
CA CYS A 549 -1.00 -5.59 -15.38
C CYS A 549 -0.09 -6.13 -16.50
N VAL A 550 1.03 -5.45 -16.79
CA VAL A 550 1.98 -5.85 -17.84
C VAL A 550 2.73 -7.12 -17.46
N TYR A 551 3.25 -7.19 -16.23
CA TYR A 551 4.15 -8.27 -15.82
C TYR A 551 3.46 -9.37 -15.00
N GLY A 552 2.34 -9.08 -14.35
CA GLY A 552 1.63 -10.05 -13.54
C GLY A 552 2.51 -10.73 -12.49
N LYS A 553 2.54 -12.06 -12.50
CA LYS A 553 3.32 -12.88 -11.55
C LYS A 553 4.84 -12.84 -11.78
N THR A 554 5.30 -12.35 -12.92
CA THR A 554 6.75 -12.27 -13.23
C THR A 554 7.39 -10.99 -12.67
N LEU A 555 6.60 -10.04 -12.18
CA LEU A 555 7.09 -8.84 -11.52
C LEU A 555 7.64 -9.17 -10.13
N PRO A 556 8.92 -8.92 -9.84
CA PRO A 556 9.43 -9.04 -8.49
C PRO A 556 8.81 -7.96 -7.61
N VAL A 557 8.01 -8.37 -6.64
CA VAL A 557 7.32 -7.48 -5.69
C VAL A 557 7.69 -7.89 -4.28
N THR A 558 8.12 -6.92 -3.48
CA THR A 558 8.36 -7.11 -2.05
C THR A 558 7.42 -6.22 -1.25
N LEU A 559 6.65 -6.82 -0.37
CA LEU A 559 5.80 -6.09 0.59
C LEU A 559 6.60 -5.81 1.86
N LEU A 560 6.67 -4.54 2.27
CA LEU A 560 7.17 -4.16 3.59
C LEU A 560 6.09 -4.45 4.62
N LYS A 561 6.37 -5.27 5.61
CA LYS A 561 5.37 -5.83 6.55
C LYS A 561 5.39 -5.19 7.93
N GLU A 562 6.56 -4.84 8.45
CA GLU A 562 6.74 -4.31 9.78
C GLU A 562 6.29 -2.85 9.84
N HIS A 563 5.24 -2.61 10.62
CA HIS A 563 4.62 -1.29 10.78
C HIS A 563 5.00 -0.65 12.12
N TYR A 564 5.55 0.57 12.07
CA TYR A 564 6.12 1.28 13.23
C TYR A 564 5.41 2.58 13.59
N ARG A 565 4.29 2.90 12.95
CA ARG A 565 3.65 4.23 13.11
C ARG A 565 2.45 4.20 14.06
N CYS A 566 1.42 3.48 13.67
CA CYS A 566 0.13 3.54 14.30
C CYS A 566 0.02 2.60 15.50
N HIS A 567 -0.81 2.98 16.46
CA HIS A 567 -1.26 2.06 17.51
C HIS A 567 -1.79 0.75 16.91
N PRO A 568 -1.56 -0.42 17.54
CA PRO A 568 -1.96 -1.72 16.98
C PRO A 568 -3.45 -1.80 16.60
N LYS A 569 -4.34 -1.28 17.44
CA LYS A 569 -5.79 -1.26 17.17
C LYS A 569 -6.16 -0.41 15.95
N ILE A 570 -5.39 0.62 15.61
CA ILE A 570 -5.64 1.46 14.44
C ILE A 570 -5.21 0.73 13.18
N ILE A 571 -3.95 0.28 13.12
CA ILE A 571 -3.43 -0.35 11.91
C ILE A 571 -4.04 -1.72 11.63
N GLN A 572 -4.52 -2.42 12.66
CA GLN A 572 -5.13 -3.73 12.50
C GLN A 572 -6.41 -3.69 11.66
N PHE A 573 -7.17 -2.60 11.69
CA PHE A 573 -8.27 -2.40 10.76
C PHE A 573 -7.77 -2.40 9.29
N CYS A 574 -6.78 -1.57 8.99
CA CYS A 574 -6.20 -1.52 7.65
C CYS A 574 -5.61 -2.87 7.24
N ASN A 575 -4.94 -3.54 8.16
CA ASN A 575 -4.34 -4.85 7.95
C ASN A 575 -5.39 -5.91 7.56
N LYS A 576 -6.49 -5.99 8.32
CA LYS A 576 -7.57 -6.93 8.05
C LYS A 576 -8.36 -6.58 6.79
N GLN A 577 -8.58 -5.30 6.53
CA GLN A 577 -9.44 -4.84 5.45
C GLN A 577 -8.74 -4.75 4.10
N PHE A 578 -7.46 -4.36 4.07
CA PHE A 578 -6.76 -4.00 2.84
C PHE A 578 -5.50 -4.81 2.56
N TYR A 579 -4.83 -5.36 3.60
CA TYR A 579 -3.52 -6.01 3.46
C TYR A 579 -3.53 -7.51 3.81
N ASP A 580 -4.68 -8.16 3.82
CA ASP A 580 -4.85 -9.62 4.02
C ASP A 580 -4.13 -10.16 5.26
N ASN A 581 -4.10 -9.38 6.35
CA ASN A 581 -3.38 -9.69 7.60
C ASN A 581 -1.85 -9.88 7.44
N GLN A 582 -1.23 -9.29 6.41
CA GLN A 582 0.21 -9.44 6.19
C GLN A 582 1.06 -8.43 6.95
N LEU A 583 0.48 -7.34 7.46
CA LEU A 583 1.21 -6.35 8.24
C LEU A 583 1.44 -6.83 9.67
N ILE A 584 2.57 -6.44 10.22
CA ILE A 584 3.01 -6.78 11.58
C ILE A 584 3.13 -5.48 12.36
N ALA A 585 2.25 -5.25 13.33
CA ALA A 585 2.32 -4.06 14.17
C ALA A 585 3.48 -4.21 15.16
N MET A 586 4.52 -3.40 14.98
CA MET A 586 5.70 -3.36 15.86
C MET A 586 5.51 -2.39 17.04
N THR A 587 4.48 -1.56 17.00
CA THR A 587 4.03 -0.70 18.10
C THR A 587 3.34 -1.50 19.19
N ARG A 588 3.22 -0.91 20.39
CA ARG A 588 2.62 -1.58 21.55
C ARG A 588 1.30 -0.93 21.94
N ASP A 589 0.37 -1.75 22.37
CA ASP A 589 -0.84 -1.35 23.08
C ASP A 589 -0.55 -1.41 24.58
N ASN A 590 -0.59 -0.25 25.26
CA ASN A 590 -0.39 -0.18 26.72
C ASN A 590 -1.73 -0.03 27.46
N GLY A 591 -2.86 -0.21 26.76
CA GLY A 591 -4.20 -0.10 27.31
C GLY A 591 -4.82 1.29 27.17
N GLU A 592 -4.15 2.22 26.48
CA GLU A 592 -4.69 3.55 26.16
C GLU A 592 -5.85 3.49 25.17
N PRO A 593 -6.83 4.41 25.27
CA PRO A 593 -7.88 4.54 24.26
C PRO A 593 -7.29 4.93 22.90
N ALA A 594 -7.48 4.11 21.89
CA ALA A 594 -6.94 4.34 20.55
C ALA A 594 -8.00 4.63 19.49
N LEU A 595 -9.27 4.33 19.77
CA LEU A 595 -10.37 4.45 18.83
C LEU A 595 -11.55 5.18 19.48
N SER A 596 -12.13 6.17 18.80
CA SER A 596 -13.37 6.83 19.21
C SER A 596 -14.32 6.92 18.03
N LEU A 597 -15.55 6.49 18.25
CA LEU A 597 -16.63 6.58 17.27
C LEU A 597 -17.64 7.61 17.72
N VAL A 598 -17.90 8.62 16.90
CA VAL A 598 -18.91 9.65 17.14
C VAL A 598 -19.98 9.54 16.06
N VAL A 599 -21.19 9.17 16.44
CA VAL A 599 -22.33 9.05 15.55
C VAL A 599 -23.24 10.24 15.76
N THR A 600 -23.43 11.07 14.74
CA THR A 600 -24.32 12.23 14.79
C THR A 600 -25.78 11.79 14.70
N SER A 601 -26.67 12.58 15.31
CA SER A 601 -28.10 12.35 15.17
C SER A 601 -28.54 12.43 13.71
N LYS A 602 -29.61 11.72 13.38
CA LYS A 602 -30.22 11.77 12.05
C LYS A 602 -30.66 13.17 11.69
N GLY A 603 -30.47 13.54 10.46
CA GLY A 603 -30.93 14.80 9.96
C GLY A 603 -30.42 15.12 8.56
N ASN A 604 -30.80 16.29 8.08
CA ASN A 604 -30.35 16.85 6.84
C ASN A 604 -29.37 18.00 7.13
N HIS A 605 -28.13 17.65 7.42
CA HIS A 605 -27.12 18.55 7.97
C HIS A 605 -26.11 19.06 6.94
N VAL A 606 -26.01 18.39 5.79
CA VAL A 606 -25.05 18.77 4.75
C VAL A 606 -25.52 19.98 3.96
N ARG A 607 -24.65 20.97 3.87
CA ARG A 607 -24.80 22.16 3.02
C ARG A 607 -23.52 22.39 2.24
N ASN A 608 -23.62 22.40 0.90
CA ASN A 608 -22.48 22.65 0.03
C ASN A 608 -21.25 21.77 0.35
N ASN A 609 -21.44 20.48 0.56
CA ASN A 609 -20.42 19.51 0.96
C ASN A 609 -19.71 19.82 2.31
N ALA A 610 -20.42 20.46 3.22
CA ALA A 610 -19.99 20.68 4.60
C ALA A 610 -21.08 20.25 5.57
N ASN A 611 -20.70 19.64 6.69
CA ASN A 611 -21.57 19.14 7.75
C ASN A 611 -21.14 19.71 9.11
N LEU A 612 -21.80 20.78 9.52
CA LEU A 612 -21.51 21.46 10.79
C LEU A 612 -21.78 20.54 11.99
N ARG A 613 -22.78 19.66 11.89
CA ARG A 613 -23.17 18.78 12.99
C ARG A 613 -22.03 17.82 13.37
N GLU A 614 -21.27 17.30 12.39
CA GLU A 614 -20.14 16.45 12.69
C GLU A 614 -19.05 17.18 13.47
N LEU A 615 -18.80 18.46 13.16
CA LEU A 615 -17.80 19.27 13.87
C LEU A 615 -18.24 19.61 15.29
N GLU A 616 -19.51 20.01 15.49
CA GLU A 616 -20.06 20.30 16.81
C GLU A 616 -20.10 19.05 17.70
N SER A 617 -20.31 17.87 17.10
CA SER A 617 -20.36 16.60 17.80
C SER A 617 -19.01 16.14 18.36
N LEU A 618 -17.90 16.70 17.88
CA LEU A 618 -16.56 16.40 18.39
C LEU A 618 -16.30 16.92 19.81
N ASN A 619 -17.16 17.76 20.35
CA ASN A 619 -17.08 18.22 21.75
C ASN A 619 -17.21 17.10 22.79
N VAL A 620 -17.69 15.92 22.40
CA VAL A 620 -17.78 14.75 23.30
C VAL A 620 -16.45 14.01 23.43
N VAL A 621 -15.48 14.30 22.56
CA VAL A 621 -14.16 13.68 22.58
C VAL A 621 -13.21 14.57 23.37
N SER A 622 -12.49 13.97 24.32
CA SER A 622 -11.42 14.66 25.04
C SER A 622 -10.11 14.55 24.25
N TRP A 623 -9.42 15.67 24.10
CA TRP A 623 -8.19 15.78 23.36
C TRP A 623 -7.00 15.97 24.30
N ASP A 624 -5.85 15.33 23.99
CA ASP A 624 -4.60 15.65 24.64
C ASP A 624 -4.07 16.97 24.07
N GLY A 625 -4.02 18.03 24.87
CA GLY A 625 -3.59 19.36 24.47
C GLY A 625 -2.13 19.43 24.01
N SER A 626 -1.30 18.43 24.33
CA SER A 626 0.12 18.32 23.94
C SER A 626 0.33 17.59 22.61
N SER A 627 -0.67 16.83 22.13
CA SER A 627 -0.57 16.01 20.94
C SER A 627 -0.76 16.78 19.64
N SER A 628 -0.06 16.39 18.59
CA SER A 628 -0.34 16.87 17.23
C SER A 628 -1.69 16.33 16.75
N ARG A 629 -2.54 17.22 16.23
CA ARG A 629 -3.92 16.87 15.85
C ARG A 629 -4.20 17.16 14.39
N GLY A 630 -4.80 16.17 13.71
CA GLY A 630 -5.21 16.26 12.32
C GLY A 630 -6.73 16.13 12.16
N PHE A 631 -7.32 16.95 11.31
CA PHE A 631 -8.69 16.79 10.86
C PHE A 631 -8.69 16.50 9.36
N ILE A 632 -9.30 15.39 8.99
CA ILE A 632 -9.34 14.90 7.61
C ILE A 632 -10.79 14.79 7.16
N ALA A 633 -11.08 15.31 5.97
CA ALA A 633 -12.38 15.16 5.34
C ALA A 633 -12.24 14.95 3.82
N PRO A 634 -13.25 14.34 3.15
CA PRO A 634 -13.21 14.14 1.71
C PRO A 634 -13.40 15.42 0.90
N TYR A 635 -14.02 16.46 1.48
CA TYR A 635 -14.40 17.68 0.78
C TYR A 635 -13.69 18.94 1.32
N ASN A 636 -13.21 19.79 0.40
CA ASN A 636 -12.57 21.08 0.76
C ASN A 636 -13.49 22.00 1.58
N ALA A 637 -14.81 21.96 1.34
CA ALA A 637 -15.78 22.76 2.09
C ALA A 637 -15.81 22.40 3.59
N GLN A 638 -15.76 21.11 3.91
CA GLN A 638 -15.68 20.64 5.31
C GLN A 638 -14.36 21.03 5.96
N VAL A 639 -13.26 20.94 5.23
CA VAL A 639 -11.93 21.37 5.69
C VAL A 639 -11.90 22.88 5.97
N ALA A 640 -12.52 23.69 5.11
CA ALA A 640 -12.61 25.13 5.33
C ALA A 640 -13.50 25.49 6.55
N LEU A 641 -14.58 24.73 6.75
CA LEU A 641 -15.45 24.90 7.90
C LEU A 641 -14.76 24.48 9.20
N SER A 642 -14.06 23.36 9.21
CA SER A 642 -13.31 22.86 10.39
C SER A 642 -12.26 23.86 10.86
N GLY A 643 -11.54 24.51 9.94
CA GLY A 643 -10.56 25.54 10.27
C GLY A 643 -11.13 26.79 10.95
N ARG A 644 -12.48 26.98 10.91
CA ARG A 644 -13.17 28.09 11.59
C ARG A 644 -13.76 27.69 12.94
N ILE A 645 -14.04 26.41 13.13
CA ILE A 645 -14.81 25.90 14.27
C ILE A 645 -13.92 25.15 15.25
N LEU A 646 -12.97 24.34 14.75
CA LEU A 646 -12.06 23.59 15.59
C LEU A 646 -10.95 24.48 16.14
N ASP A 647 -10.35 24.04 17.23
CA ASP A 647 -9.17 24.63 17.84
C ASP A 647 -8.07 24.87 16.78
N PRO A 648 -7.37 26.01 16.79
CA PRO A 648 -6.25 26.28 15.89
C PRO A 648 -5.11 25.24 15.88
N GLY A 649 -5.05 24.39 16.90
CA GLY A 649 -4.10 23.28 16.97
C GLY A 649 -4.34 22.13 15.97
N PHE A 650 -5.48 22.12 15.28
CA PHE A 650 -5.77 21.12 14.26
C PHE A 650 -5.17 21.47 12.90
N ILE A 651 -4.48 20.48 12.29
CA ILE A 651 -4.08 20.55 10.89
C ILE A 651 -5.25 20.05 10.05
N ASN A 652 -5.93 20.97 9.37
CA ASN A 652 -7.12 20.66 8.59
C ASN A 652 -6.75 20.46 7.12
N ALA A 653 -7.06 19.29 6.56
CA ALA A 653 -6.78 19.00 5.14
C ALA A 653 -7.73 17.94 4.58
N THR A 654 -7.84 17.91 3.24
CA THR A 654 -8.47 16.76 2.58
C THR A 654 -7.56 15.55 2.65
N VAL A 655 -8.14 14.36 2.46
CA VAL A 655 -7.37 13.10 2.48
C VAL A 655 -6.18 13.15 1.52
N HIS A 656 -6.35 13.68 0.32
CA HIS A 656 -5.30 13.82 -0.69
C HIS A 656 -4.17 14.76 -0.24
N LYS A 657 -4.50 15.87 0.41
CA LYS A 657 -3.50 16.83 0.92
C LYS A 657 -2.85 16.37 2.23
N PHE A 658 -3.49 15.46 2.94
CA PHE A 658 -2.94 14.88 4.17
C PHE A 658 -2.00 13.69 3.90
N GLN A 659 -1.97 13.19 2.67
CA GLN A 659 -1.04 12.13 2.30
C GLN A 659 0.41 12.61 2.48
N GLY A 660 1.25 11.77 3.10
CA GLY A 660 2.62 12.13 3.50
C GLY A 660 2.74 12.81 4.87
N ARG A 661 1.63 13.27 5.47
CA ARG A 661 1.59 13.81 6.84
C ARG A 661 1.08 12.78 7.83
N GLU A 662 1.35 13.00 9.10
CA GLU A 662 0.87 12.16 10.20
C GLU A 662 0.67 13.01 11.45
N CYS A 663 -0.25 12.61 12.31
CA CYS A 663 -0.51 13.24 13.59
C CYS A 663 -0.72 12.16 14.66
N GLU A 664 -0.50 12.53 15.91
CA GLU A 664 -0.75 11.62 17.02
C GLU A 664 -2.24 11.30 17.15
N GLU A 665 -3.09 12.32 17.01
CA GLU A 665 -4.55 12.19 17.02
C GLU A 665 -5.12 12.64 15.67
N VAL A 666 -5.99 11.83 15.07
CA VAL A 666 -6.62 12.14 13.78
C VAL A 666 -8.12 11.94 13.86
N VAL A 667 -8.85 12.93 13.37
CA VAL A 667 -10.29 12.87 13.16
C VAL A 667 -10.56 12.70 11.68
N PHE A 668 -11.40 11.73 11.33
CA PHE A 668 -11.93 11.58 10.00
C PHE A 668 -13.43 11.86 10.00
N SER A 669 -13.84 12.89 9.25
CA SER A 669 -15.22 13.32 9.06
C SER A 669 -15.74 12.78 7.74
N THR A 670 -16.86 12.06 7.75
CA THR A 670 -17.46 11.50 6.54
C THR A 670 -18.33 12.48 5.78
N VAL A 671 -18.77 13.55 6.44
CA VAL A 671 -19.56 14.69 5.92
C VAL A 671 -20.98 14.31 5.52
N LEU A 672 -21.21 13.19 4.87
CA LEU A 672 -22.47 12.83 4.23
C LEU A 672 -23.62 12.61 5.24
N ASP A 673 -24.83 12.88 4.78
CA ASP A 673 -26.06 12.64 5.52
C ASP A 673 -27.02 11.71 4.75
N LYS A 674 -28.23 11.54 5.27
CA LYS A 674 -29.29 10.67 4.71
C LYS A 674 -29.68 10.98 3.25
N LYS A 675 -29.33 12.15 2.71
CA LYS A 675 -29.64 12.55 1.34
C LYS A 675 -28.49 12.29 0.35
N ALA A 676 -27.39 11.72 0.82
CA ALA A 676 -26.27 11.43 -0.03
C ALA A 676 -26.68 10.45 -1.14
N ASP A 677 -26.34 10.80 -2.38
CA ASP A 677 -26.52 9.92 -3.52
C ASP A 677 -25.44 8.82 -3.55
N GLU A 678 -25.65 7.81 -4.38
CA GLU A 678 -24.73 6.69 -4.50
C GLU A 678 -23.33 7.12 -4.96
N ARG A 679 -23.22 8.19 -5.75
CA ARG A 679 -21.93 8.70 -6.23
C ARG A 679 -21.14 9.33 -5.09
N ALA A 680 -21.79 10.12 -4.26
CA ALA A 680 -21.19 10.72 -3.08
C ALA A 680 -20.73 9.65 -2.07
N ILE A 681 -21.59 8.64 -1.83
CA ILE A 681 -21.25 7.51 -0.97
C ILE A 681 -20.04 6.74 -1.53
N ASN A 682 -20.04 6.40 -2.82
CA ASN A 682 -18.92 5.70 -3.45
C ASN A 682 -17.62 6.49 -3.40
N PHE A 683 -17.68 7.81 -3.50
CA PHE A 683 -16.51 8.67 -3.39
C PHE A 683 -15.93 8.69 -1.98
N VAL A 684 -16.77 8.82 -0.96
CA VAL A 684 -16.32 8.86 0.45
C VAL A 684 -15.93 7.48 0.97
N ASP A 685 -16.61 6.43 0.52
CA ASP A 685 -16.37 5.04 0.90
C ASP A 685 -15.34 4.34 -0.02
N ASP A 686 -14.44 5.11 -0.61
CA ASP A 686 -13.32 4.58 -1.40
C ASP A 686 -12.29 3.89 -0.49
N PRO A 687 -11.90 2.64 -0.75
CA PRO A 687 -10.98 1.88 0.10
C PRO A 687 -9.61 2.55 0.25
N ARG A 688 -9.12 3.21 -0.79
CA ARG A 688 -7.81 3.89 -0.79
C ARG A 688 -7.87 5.15 0.08
N LEU A 689 -8.98 5.88 0.01
CA LEU A 689 -9.24 7.06 0.81
C LEU A 689 -9.31 6.71 2.31
N ILE A 690 -10.05 5.66 2.65
CA ILE A 690 -10.22 5.21 4.03
C ILE A 690 -8.90 4.68 4.59
N ASN A 691 -8.19 3.87 3.83
CA ASN A 691 -6.89 3.36 4.25
C ASN A 691 -5.90 4.49 4.56
N VAL A 692 -5.84 5.52 3.72
CA VAL A 692 -5.01 6.70 3.98
C VAL A 692 -5.49 7.43 5.21
N ALA A 693 -6.78 7.72 5.36
CA ALA A 693 -7.31 8.46 6.49
C ALA A 693 -7.01 7.79 7.85
N VAL A 694 -7.29 6.49 7.96
CA VAL A 694 -7.07 5.72 9.19
C VAL A 694 -5.57 5.62 9.53
N SER A 695 -4.72 5.35 8.55
CA SER A 695 -3.29 5.14 8.77
C SER A 695 -2.48 6.42 9.02
N ARG A 696 -3.13 7.60 9.09
CA ARG A 696 -2.48 8.87 9.48
C ARG A 696 -2.40 9.06 11.00
N ALA A 697 -3.24 8.36 11.76
CA ALA A 697 -3.25 8.44 13.21
C ALA A 697 -2.16 7.56 13.84
N GLN A 698 -1.36 8.15 14.70
CA GLN A 698 -0.33 7.41 15.43
C GLN A 698 -0.89 6.79 16.71
N LYS A 699 -1.58 7.57 17.55
CA LYS A 699 -2.03 7.16 18.88
C LYS A 699 -3.54 6.99 18.96
N HIS A 700 -4.30 7.92 18.38
CA HIS A 700 -5.76 7.94 18.49
C HIS A 700 -6.44 8.27 17.16
N PHE A 701 -7.44 7.49 16.80
CA PHE A 701 -8.25 7.70 15.62
C PHE A 701 -9.73 7.88 16.02
N THR A 702 -10.31 9.00 15.57
CA THR A 702 -11.72 9.32 15.77
C THR A 702 -12.44 9.32 14.44
N LEU A 703 -13.48 8.52 14.31
CA LEU A 703 -14.43 8.57 13.20
C LEU A 703 -15.65 9.36 13.63
N VAL A 704 -15.99 10.43 12.94
CA VAL A 704 -17.28 11.13 13.07
C VAL A 704 -18.11 10.91 11.82
N THR A 705 -19.31 10.41 11.98
CA THR A 705 -20.17 9.99 10.87
C THR A 705 -21.64 10.16 11.19
N GLY A 706 -22.46 10.28 10.16
CA GLY A 706 -23.91 10.32 10.28
C GLY A 706 -24.50 8.94 10.60
N ASP A 707 -25.62 8.94 11.32
CA ASP A 707 -26.32 7.71 11.66
C ASP A 707 -26.89 7.02 10.41
N ASN A 708 -26.52 5.74 10.21
CA ASN A 708 -26.97 4.86 9.13
C ASN A 708 -26.67 5.32 7.68
N VAL A 709 -25.78 6.27 7.45
CA VAL A 709 -25.45 6.73 6.09
C VAL A 709 -24.76 5.64 5.27
N PHE A 710 -23.79 4.94 5.88
CA PHE A 710 -22.95 3.95 5.21
C PHE A 710 -23.33 2.50 5.50
N THR A 711 -24.18 2.26 6.47
CA THR A 711 -24.51 0.89 6.91
C THR A 711 -25.29 0.10 5.86
N GLY A 712 -26.00 0.80 4.96
CA GLY A 712 -26.80 0.16 3.89
C GLY A 712 -26.00 -0.48 2.78
N ASN A 713 -24.75 -0.08 2.54
CA ASN A 713 -23.91 -0.63 1.45
C ASN A 713 -22.95 -1.73 1.90
N ASN A 714 -22.77 -1.91 3.21
CA ASN A 714 -21.89 -2.92 3.81
C ASN A 714 -20.45 -2.92 3.28
N ARG A 715 -19.91 -1.74 2.96
CA ARG A 715 -18.55 -1.54 2.43
C ARG A 715 -17.55 -1.16 3.54
N HIS A 716 -16.59 -0.33 3.22
CA HIS A 716 -15.41 -0.08 4.04
C HIS A 716 -15.69 0.79 5.28
N ILE A 717 -16.49 1.86 5.17
CA ILE A 717 -16.87 2.66 6.33
C ILE A 717 -17.80 1.85 7.26
N ALA A 718 -18.70 1.07 6.71
CA ALA A 718 -19.51 0.16 7.50
C ALA A 718 -18.64 -0.88 8.24
N ALA A 719 -17.61 -1.41 7.57
CA ALA A 719 -16.62 -2.29 8.19
C ALA A 719 -15.83 -1.58 9.29
N LEU A 720 -15.45 -0.32 9.08
CA LEU A 720 -14.74 0.50 10.08
C LEU A 720 -15.63 0.76 11.31
N ILE A 721 -16.89 1.10 11.11
CA ILE A 721 -17.84 1.28 12.21
C ILE A 721 -17.99 0.00 13.03
N ARG A 722 -18.15 -1.16 12.38
CA ARG A 722 -18.22 -2.46 13.05
C ARG A 722 -16.93 -2.79 13.81
N TYR A 723 -15.78 -2.54 13.19
CA TYR A 723 -14.50 -2.74 13.81
C TYR A 723 -14.34 -1.89 15.07
N MET A 724 -14.63 -0.58 14.97
CA MET A 724 -14.54 0.34 16.10
C MET A 724 -15.54 -0.02 17.21
N SER A 725 -16.76 -0.43 16.85
CA SER A 725 -17.75 -0.90 17.83
C SER A 725 -17.32 -2.16 18.56
N TYR A 726 -16.51 -3.00 17.93
CA TYR A 726 -15.99 -4.23 18.53
C TYR A 726 -14.75 -3.98 19.42
N TYR A 727 -13.79 -3.17 18.94
CA TYR A 727 -12.49 -3.00 19.62
C TYR A 727 -12.45 -1.79 20.56
N ALA A 728 -13.33 -0.81 20.39
CA ALA A 728 -13.45 0.31 21.32
C ALA A 728 -14.24 -0.10 22.57
N ASP A 729 -13.89 0.46 23.73
CA ASP A 729 -14.71 0.35 24.93
C ASP A 729 -16.02 1.14 24.75
N ASN A 730 -17.08 0.78 25.47
CA ASN A 730 -18.40 1.42 25.36
C ASN A 730 -18.34 2.94 25.62
N GLU A 731 -17.40 3.39 26.45
CA GLU A 731 -17.16 4.79 26.75
C GLU A 731 -16.59 5.59 25.57
N GLN A 732 -16.03 4.91 24.57
CA GLN A 732 -15.43 5.50 23.36
C GLN A 732 -16.41 5.55 22.18
N VAL A 733 -17.61 4.98 22.31
CA VAL A 733 -18.66 5.02 21.30
C VAL A 733 -19.68 6.05 21.74
N HIS A 734 -19.66 7.20 21.09
CA HIS A 734 -20.51 8.34 21.43
C HIS A 734 -21.64 8.49 20.41
N HIS A 735 -22.88 8.53 20.91
CA HIS A 735 -24.01 9.05 20.13
C HIS A 735 -24.14 10.53 20.49
N SER A 736 -23.99 11.38 19.49
CA SER A 736 -23.95 12.83 19.72
C SER A 736 -25.27 13.32 20.35
N PRO A 737 -25.21 13.98 21.52
CA PRO A 737 -26.37 14.62 22.11
C PRO A 737 -26.65 15.98 21.45
N VAL A 738 -25.84 16.44 20.55
CA VAL A 738 -25.99 17.78 19.94
C VAL A 738 -27.23 17.79 19.05
N VAL A 739 -28.21 18.55 19.48
CA VAL A 739 -29.43 18.80 18.74
C VAL A 739 -29.44 20.28 18.36
N SER A 740 -29.41 20.60 17.07
CA SER A 740 -29.51 22.00 16.64
C SER A 740 -30.97 22.49 16.73
N ALA A 741 -31.16 23.82 16.81
CA ALA A 741 -32.49 24.42 16.73
C ALA A 741 -33.23 24.00 15.46
N PHE A 742 -32.50 23.74 14.36
CA PHE A 742 -33.10 23.22 13.14
C PHE A 742 -33.62 21.79 13.28
N ASP A 743 -32.95 20.94 14.09
CA ASP A 743 -33.41 19.57 14.28
C ASP A 743 -34.69 19.51 15.13
N LEU A 744 -34.78 20.36 16.11
CA LEU A 744 -36.05 20.52 16.88
C LEU A 744 -37.17 20.99 15.98
N LEU A 745 -36.90 21.91 15.06
CA LEU A 745 -37.84 22.39 14.06
C LEU A 745 -38.20 21.30 13.04
N TYR A 746 -37.22 20.49 12.62
CA TYR A 746 -37.45 19.36 11.72
C TYR A 746 -38.15 18.20 12.43
N ASP A 747 -37.88 17.95 13.69
CA ASP A 747 -38.58 16.96 14.49
C ASP A 747 -40.05 17.38 14.72
N GLU A 748 -40.32 18.65 14.98
CA GLU A 748 -41.68 19.20 15.01
C GLU A 748 -42.33 19.17 13.64
N TYR A 749 -41.61 19.57 12.58
CA TYR A 749 -42.12 19.53 11.23
C TYR A 749 -42.36 18.08 10.78
N ASP A 750 -41.46 17.17 11.10
CA ASP A 750 -41.59 15.76 10.83
C ASP A 750 -42.74 15.11 11.61
N ARG A 751 -42.93 15.44 12.89
CA ARG A 751 -44.11 15.02 13.66
C ARG A 751 -45.42 15.63 13.13
N SER A 752 -45.38 16.85 12.63
CA SER A 752 -46.54 17.51 11.99
C SER A 752 -46.82 16.88 10.61
N LEU A 753 -45.78 16.52 9.88
CA LEU A 753 -45.89 15.79 8.61
C LEU A 753 -46.36 14.34 8.82
N GLU A 754 -45.98 13.69 9.93
CA GLU A 754 -46.50 12.38 10.31
C GLU A 754 -47.98 12.43 10.67
N LYS A 755 -48.39 13.43 11.43
CA LYS A 755 -49.79 13.69 11.70
C LYS A 755 -50.60 14.02 10.43
N LEU A 756 -49.96 14.70 9.46
CA LEU A 756 -50.58 15.04 8.19
C LEU A 756 -50.58 13.83 7.22
N LYS A 757 -49.50 13.04 7.16
CA LYS A 757 -49.37 11.83 6.37
C LYS A 757 -50.20 10.68 6.89
N ALA A 758 -50.39 10.57 8.19
CA ALA A 758 -51.36 9.65 8.79
C ALA A 758 -52.81 9.97 8.38
N ARG A 759 -53.05 11.21 7.90
CA ARG A 759 -54.36 11.62 7.30
C ARG A 759 -54.40 11.45 5.77
N LEU A 760 -53.29 11.34 5.08
CA LEU A 760 -53.25 11.51 3.62
C LEU A 760 -52.65 10.37 2.79
N ASN A 761 -51.76 9.48 3.29
CA ASN A 761 -51.41 8.24 2.57
C ASN A 761 -50.41 7.34 3.34
N ALA A 762 -50.67 6.05 3.36
CA ALA A 762 -49.90 5.00 4.03
C ALA A 762 -48.61 4.54 3.25
N ASN A 763 -48.29 5.14 2.10
CA ASN A 763 -47.32 4.56 1.17
C ASN A 763 -45.87 5.05 1.24
N ASP A 764 -45.58 6.09 2.05
CA ASP A 764 -44.23 6.71 2.05
C ASP A 764 -43.40 6.46 3.32
N SER A 765 -43.78 5.50 4.14
CA SER A 765 -43.19 5.36 5.50
C SER A 765 -42.02 4.38 5.62
N ALA A 766 -41.61 3.66 4.57
CA ALA A 766 -40.66 2.56 4.65
C ALA A 766 -39.26 2.92 5.18
N PHE A 767 -38.75 4.12 4.91
CA PHE A 767 -37.41 4.55 5.38
C PHE A 767 -37.39 5.05 6.84
N ARG A 768 -38.50 5.53 7.38
CA ARG A 768 -38.56 6.05 8.75
C ARG A 768 -38.69 4.98 9.82
N SER A 769 -39.31 3.88 9.48
CA SER A 769 -39.50 2.77 10.41
C SER A 769 -38.21 2.06 10.77
N GLU A 770 -37.33 1.85 9.80
CA GLU A 770 -35.98 1.31 10.06
C GLU A 770 -35.18 2.21 11.00
N GLN A 771 -35.37 3.50 10.90
CA GLN A 771 -34.69 4.49 11.71
C GLN A 771 -35.18 4.50 13.17
N ILE A 772 -36.48 4.39 13.38
CA ILE A 772 -37.06 4.30 14.71
C ILE A 772 -36.65 2.97 15.35
N ALA A 773 -36.68 1.87 14.59
CA ALA A 773 -36.25 0.56 15.07
C ALA A 773 -34.77 0.56 15.45
N SER A 774 -33.91 1.17 14.64
CA SER A 774 -32.47 1.29 14.93
C SER A 774 -32.23 2.02 16.27
N GLN A 775 -32.92 3.11 16.54
CA GLN A 775 -32.78 3.84 17.80
C GLN A 775 -33.28 3.01 18.99
N LEU A 776 -34.45 2.37 18.85
CA LEU A 776 -35.03 1.53 19.90
C LEU A 776 -34.16 0.28 20.19
N ILE A 777 -33.57 -0.32 19.14
CA ILE A 777 -32.61 -1.40 19.29
C ILE A 777 -31.37 -0.93 20.06
N ARG A 778 -30.81 0.22 19.72
CA ARG A 778 -29.66 0.77 20.43
C ARG A 778 -29.94 1.07 21.88
N ASP A 779 -31.12 1.64 22.17
CA ASP A 779 -31.53 1.95 23.54
C ASP A 779 -31.76 0.65 24.35
N THR A 780 -32.27 -0.39 23.71
CA THR A 780 -32.41 -1.71 24.32
C THR A 780 -31.03 -2.31 24.63
N LEU A 781 -30.06 -2.24 23.69
CA LEU A 781 -28.74 -2.81 23.88
C LEU A 781 -27.85 -2.06 24.87
N LYS A 782 -28.20 -0.82 25.25
CA LYS A 782 -27.55 -0.09 26.36
C LYS A 782 -27.84 -0.70 27.73
N LYS A 783 -28.91 -1.49 27.86
CA LYS A 783 -29.26 -2.12 29.13
C LYS A 783 -28.23 -3.19 29.47
N PRO A 784 -27.87 -3.37 30.75
CA PRO A 784 -26.82 -4.31 31.18
C PRO A 784 -26.98 -5.74 30.66
N ASP A 785 -28.22 -6.19 30.54
CA ASP A 785 -28.58 -7.56 30.11
C ASP A 785 -28.14 -7.89 28.68
N TYR A 786 -27.82 -6.88 27.86
CA TYR A 786 -27.50 -7.05 26.45
C TYR A 786 -26.05 -6.70 26.07
N HIS A 787 -25.17 -6.47 27.05
CA HIS A 787 -23.77 -6.07 26.78
C HIS A 787 -22.97 -7.11 25.97
N ALA A 788 -23.36 -8.38 26.02
CA ALA A 788 -22.74 -9.45 25.25
C ALA A 788 -23.14 -9.45 23.77
N ILE A 789 -24.14 -8.63 23.40
CA ILE A 789 -24.69 -8.60 22.05
C ILE A 789 -24.27 -7.31 21.34
N THR A 790 -24.03 -7.40 20.05
CA THR A 790 -23.88 -6.27 19.14
C THR A 790 -24.88 -6.39 18.00
N VAL A 791 -25.27 -5.26 17.41
CA VAL A 791 -26.16 -5.21 16.24
C VAL A 791 -25.42 -4.57 15.07
N HIS A 792 -25.65 -5.10 13.89
CA HIS A 792 -25.23 -4.50 12.64
C HIS A 792 -26.40 -4.40 11.68
N SER A 793 -26.55 -3.27 11.01
CA SER A 793 -27.62 -3.05 10.03
C SER A 793 -27.17 -3.42 8.62
N GLN A 794 -28.14 -3.80 7.79
CA GLN A 794 -27.99 -4.06 6.35
C GLN A 794 -26.89 -5.09 6.04
N ILE A 795 -26.88 -6.21 6.74
CA ILE A 795 -25.93 -7.31 6.49
C ILE A 795 -26.43 -8.18 5.35
N VAL A 796 -25.58 -8.42 4.37
CA VAL A 796 -25.90 -9.32 3.26
C VAL A 796 -26.06 -10.74 3.77
N LEU A 797 -27.14 -11.40 3.38
CA LEU A 797 -27.49 -12.76 3.83
C LEU A 797 -26.36 -13.78 3.60
N ARG A 798 -25.62 -13.63 2.50
CA ARG A 798 -24.44 -14.45 2.19
C ARG A 798 -23.33 -14.36 3.25
N GLN A 799 -23.22 -13.24 3.96
CA GLN A 799 -22.20 -13.07 5.01
C GLN A 799 -22.59 -13.74 6.33
N LEU A 800 -23.87 -14.01 6.54
CA LEU A 800 -24.32 -14.75 7.71
C LEU A 800 -24.03 -16.26 7.59
N ILE A 801 -23.77 -16.74 6.38
CA ILE A 801 -23.70 -18.16 6.05
C ILE A 801 -22.35 -18.43 5.40
N MET A 802 -21.43 -19.05 6.18
CA MET A 802 -20.07 -19.30 5.72
C MET A 802 -20.00 -20.35 4.60
N HIS A 803 -20.87 -21.36 4.60
CA HIS A 803 -20.86 -22.44 3.64
C HIS A 803 -22.21 -22.62 2.95
N LEU A 804 -22.21 -22.62 1.62
CA LEU A 804 -23.35 -22.95 0.78
C LEU A 804 -23.36 -24.47 0.56
N ASP A 805 -23.75 -25.22 1.58
CA ASP A 805 -23.81 -26.68 1.56
C ASP A 805 -25.18 -27.20 1.02
N ASP A 806 -25.35 -28.52 1.06
CA ASP A 806 -26.53 -29.17 0.53
C ASP A 806 -27.82 -28.99 1.36
N ARG A 807 -27.76 -28.26 2.49
CA ARG A 807 -28.94 -27.84 3.25
C ARG A 807 -29.80 -26.83 2.51
N PHE A 808 -29.21 -26.13 1.53
CA PHE A 808 -29.89 -25.09 0.76
C PHE A 808 -30.23 -25.57 -0.65
N THR A 809 -31.45 -25.27 -1.09
CA THR A 809 -31.86 -25.51 -2.46
C THR A 809 -31.11 -24.61 -3.45
N HIS A 810 -31.07 -24.96 -4.70
CA HIS A 810 -30.43 -24.15 -5.76
C HIS A 810 -30.96 -22.70 -5.76
N ARG A 811 -32.28 -22.53 -5.62
CA ARG A 811 -32.94 -21.22 -5.57
C ARG A 811 -32.55 -20.39 -4.35
N GLN A 812 -32.36 -21.01 -3.19
CA GLN A 812 -31.88 -20.34 -1.98
C GLN A 812 -30.42 -19.90 -2.14
N ARG A 813 -29.57 -20.73 -2.73
CA ARG A 813 -28.16 -20.38 -3.02
C ARG A 813 -28.07 -19.20 -3.99
N GLU A 814 -28.86 -19.22 -5.05
CA GLU A 814 -28.95 -18.11 -6.01
C GLU A 814 -29.43 -16.81 -5.34
N PHE A 815 -30.49 -16.87 -4.54
CA PHE A 815 -31.00 -15.72 -3.78
C PHE A 815 -29.96 -15.12 -2.85
N MET A 816 -29.17 -15.93 -2.15
CA MET A 816 -28.08 -15.47 -1.29
C MET A 816 -26.95 -14.78 -2.07
N THR A 817 -26.66 -15.23 -3.30
CA THR A 817 -25.61 -14.65 -4.15
C THR A 817 -26.04 -13.36 -4.82
N GLN A 818 -27.34 -13.10 -4.96
CA GLN A 818 -27.92 -11.88 -5.54
C GLN A 818 -27.88 -10.66 -4.62
N GLY A 819 -27.27 -10.76 -3.45
CA GLY A 819 -27.05 -9.62 -2.53
C GLY A 819 -28.23 -9.28 -1.64
N ALA A 820 -29.14 -10.24 -1.37
CA ALA A 820 -30.20 -10.05 -0.36
C ALA A 820 -29.60 -9.70 1.01
N SER A 821 -30.11 -8.67 1.67
CA SER A 821 -29.64 -8.18 2.99
C SER A 821 -30.70 -8.34 4.06
N CYS A 822 -30.26 -8.37 5.31
CA CYS A 822 -31.09 -8.31 6.51
C CYS A 822 -30.96 -6.92 7.16
N ASP A 823 -32.08 -6.34 7.65
CA ASP A 823 -32.09 -4.97 8.15
C ASP A 823 -31.24 -4.81 9.42
N PHE A 824 -31.42 -5.67 10.39
CA PHE A 824 -30.66 -5.68 11.64
C PHE A 824 -30.30 -7.11 12.01
N VAL A 825 -28.99 -7.37 12.17
CA VAL A 825 -28.46 -8.67 12.59
C VAL A 825 -27.77 -8.53 13.92
N PHE A 826 -28.10 -9.39 14.85
CA PHE A 826 -27.54 -9.44 16.19
C PHE A 826 -26.52 -10.56 16.28
N TYR A 827 -25.37 -10.25 16.87
CA TYR A 827 -24.27 -11.18 17.06
C TYR A 827 -23.86 -11.23 18.53
N TYR A 828 -23.41 -12.36 18.98
CA TYR A 828 -22.55 -12.39 20.17
C TYR A 828 -21.21 -11.73 19.86
N ARG A 829 -20.72 -10.88 20.74
CA ARG A 829 -19.38 -10.27 20.61
C ARG A 829 -18.28 -11.32 20.61
N VAL A 830 -18.48 -12.40 21.39
CA VAL A 830 -17.61 -13.56 21.43
C VAL A 830 -18.03 -14.54 20.35
N GLY A 831 -17.07 -15.03 19.57
CA GLY A 831 -17.29 -16.01 18.50
C GLY A 831 -18.03 -15.47 17.28
N LYS A 832 -18.48 -14.20 17.28
CA LYS A 832 -19.13 -13.51 16.13
C LYS A 832 -20.30 -14.30 15.50
N GLN A 833 -20.99 -15.08 16.32
CA GLN A 833 -22.12 -15.90 15.87
C GLN A 833 -23.39 -15.04 15.72
N PRO A 834 -24.09 -15.09 14.57
CA PRO A 834 -25.39 -14.45 14.43
C PRO A 834 -26.45 -15.17 15.28
N ILE A 835 -27.22 -14.38 16.03
CA ILE A 835 -28.23 -14.88 16.97
C ILE A 835 -29.64 -14.69 16.41
N ALA A 836 -29.88 -13.48 15.92
CA ALA A 836 -31.20 -13.04 15.54
C ALA A 836 -31.15 -12.00 14.42
N VAL A 837 -32.24 -11.90 13.70
CA VAL A 837 -32.48 -10.90 12.67
C VAL A 837 -33.78 -10.17 12.98
N ILE A 838 -33.78 -8.85 12.84
CA ILE A 838 -34.99 -8.04 12.82
C ILE A 838 -35.13 -7.41 11.45
N GLU A 839 -36.30 -7.62 10.83
CA GLU A 839 -36.69 -7.04 9.53
C GLU A 839 -37.81 -6.01 9.77
N ILE A 840 -37.79 -4.92 9.03
CA ILE A 840 -38.79 -3.87 9.10
C ILE A 840 -39.66 -3.92 7.84
N ASP A 841 -40.86 -4.46 7.97
CA ASP A 841 -41.76 -4.61 6.84
C ASP A 841 -42.48 -3.28 6.52
N GLY A 842 -42.15 -2.73 5.32
CA GLY A 842 -42.84 -1.56 4.75
C GLY A 842 -44.12 -1.95 3.96
N SER A 843 -44.85 -0.96 3.50
CA SER A 843 -46.07 -1.17 2.70
C SER A 843 -45.87 -1.83 1.32
N THR A 844 -44.64 -2.00 0.88
CA THR A 844 -44.30 -2.62 -0.40
C THR A 844 -44.32 -4.15 -0.38
N HIS A 845 -44.50 -4.79 0.79
CA HIS A 845 -44.50 -6.26 0.94
C HIS A 845 -45.76 -6.97 0.40
N GLU A 846 -46.69 -6.24 -0.19
CA GLU A 846 -47.90 -6.84 -0.78
C GLU A 846 -47.73 -7.39 -2.21
N SER A 847 -46.57 -7.15 -2.86
CA SER A 847 -46.30 -7.69 -4.19
C SER A 847 -45.98 -9.21 -4.14
N PRO A 848 -46.43 -10.02 -5.13
CA PRO A 848 -46.12 -11.44 -5.16
C PRO A 848 -44.63 -11.74 -5.17
N VAL A 849 -43.83 -10.89 -5.84
CA VAL A 849 -42.39 -11.03 -5.97
C VAL A 849 -41.71 -10.81 -4.62
N GLN A 850 -42.19 -9.83 -3.84
CA GLN A 850 -41.63 -9.55 -2.53
C GLN A 850 -41.96 -10.65 -1.51
N ARG A 851 -43.18 -11.19 -1.53
CA ARG A 851 -43.58 -12.35 -0.69
C ARG A 851 -42.67 -13.54 -0.91
N GLU A 852 -42.37 -13.86 -2.17
CA GLU A 852 -41.49 -14.96 -2.52
C GLU A 852 -40.06 -14.74 -2.00
N ARG A 853 -39.53 -13.51 -2.06
CA ARG A 853 -38.22 -13.15 -1.51
C ARG A 853 -38.20 -13.27 0.02
N ASP A 854 -39.29 -12.87 0.66
CA ASP A 854 -39.46 -12.96 2.11
C ASP A 854 -39.55 -14.40 2.58
N GLU A 855 -40.28 -15.26 1.86
CA GLU A 855 -40.34 -16.71 2.12
C GLU A 855 -38.98 -17.37 1.97
N LEU A 856 -38.21 -17.02 0.93
CA LEU A 856 -36.85 -17.53 0.75
C LEU A 856 -35.93 -17.11 1.90
N LYS A 857 -35.98 -15.84 2.29
CA LYS A 857 -35.21 -15.32 3.43
C LYS A 857 -35.56 -16.04 4.73
N ASN A 858 -36.87 -16.19 5.01
CA ASN A 858 -37.37 -16.89 6.19
C ASN A 858 -36.88 -18.34 6.25
N ALA A 859 -37.01 -19.06 5.13
CA ALA A 859 -36.55 -20.45 5.05
C ALA A 859 -35.03 -20.58 5.25
N ILE A 860 -34.24 -19.66 4.69
CA ILE A 860 -32.79 -19.65 4.84
C ILE A 860 -32.39 -19.40 6.31
N LEU A 861 -32.94 -18.37 6.93
CA LEU A 861 -32.65 -18.05 8.34
C LEU A 861 -33.07 -19.19 9.29
N GLN A 862 -34.23 -19.79 9.03
CA GLN A 862 -34.70 -20.95 9.80
C GLN A 862 -33.77 -22.16 9.64
N THR A 863 -33.28 -22.42 8.41
CA THR A 863 -32.31 -23.49 8.16
C THR A 863 -31.01 -23.26 8.92
N CYS A 864 -30.65 -22.00 9.15
CA CYS A 864 -29.44 -21.60 9.89
C CYS A 864 -29.65 -21.55 11.42
N GLY A 865 -30.90 -21.75 11.92
CA GLY A 865 -31.23 -21.62 13.34
C GLY A 865 -31.17 -20.17 13.85
N ILE A 866 -31.27 -19.16 12.95
CA ILE A 866 -31.23 -17.75 13.31
C ILE A 866 -32.67 -17.27 13.51
N GLY A 867 -32.98 -16.70 14.69
CA GLY A 867 -34.29 -16.15 15.00
C GLY A 867 -34.62 -14.96 14.10
N LEU A 868 -35.88 -14.85 13.68
CA LEU A 868 -36.36 -13.73 12.87
C LEU A 868 -37.57 -13.08 13.49
N LEU A 869 -37.49 -11.74 13.72
CA LEU A 869 -38.63 -10.89 14.09
C LEU A 869 -38.93 -9.94 12.93
N ARG A 870 -40.17 -9.91 12.49
CA ARG A 870 -40.67 -8.91 11.54
C ARG A 870 -41.49 -7.86 12.28
N LEU A 871 -41.10 -6.60 12.10
CA LEU A 871 -41.83 -5.45 12.68
C LEU A 871 -42.48 -4.67 11.54
N ARG A 872 -43.79 -4.44 11.67
CA ARG A 872 -44.51 -3.57 10.75
C ARG A 872 -44.28 -2.11 11.08
N THR A 873 -44.28 -1.25 10.08
CA THR A 873 -44.06 0.18 10.21
C THR A 873 -45.10 0.90 11.10
N ILE A 874 -46.23 0.28 11.41
CA ILE A 874 -47.36 0.84 12.13
C ILE A 874 -47.57 0.15 13.50
N GLU A 875 -46.58 -0.61 14.00
CA GLU A 875 -46.79 -1.33 15.27
C GLU A 875 -46.60 -0.43 16.50
N SER A 876 -47.44 -0.67 17.52
CA SER A 876 -47.29 -0.14 18.86
C SER A 876 -46.36 -1.04 19.72
N GLN A 877 -45.69 -0.45 20.73
CA GLN A 877 -44.85 -1.17 21.70
C GLN A 877 -43.64 -1.88 21.05
N VAL A 878 -43.01 -1.28 20.03
CA VAL A 878 -41.90 -1.86 19.30
C VAL A 878 -40.67 -2.14 20.21
N GLU A 879 -40.41 -1.27 21.19
CA GLU A 879 -39.29 -1.48 22.14
C GLU A 879 -39.50 -2.73 23.00
N GLU A 880 -40.71 -2.94 23.50
CA GLU A 880 -41.06 -4.11 24.32
C GLU A 880 -40.99 -5.40 23.51
N LYS A 881 -41.42 -5.36 22.24
CA LYS A 881 -41.33 -6.49 21.31
C LYS A 881 -39.88 -6.85 20.98
N ILE A 882 -39.05 -5.86 20.74
CA ILE A 882 -37.61 -6.07 20.52
C ILE A 882 -36.96 -6.69 21.75
N ALA A 883 -37.23 -6.12 22.93
CA ALA A 883 -36.69 -6.64 24.19
C ALA A 883 -37.19 -8.05 24.53
N ALA A 884 -38.46 -8.34 24.26
CA ALA A 884 -39.02 -9.69 24.45
C ALA A 884 -38.42 -10.71 23.50
N PHE A 885 -38.27 -10.34 22.23
CA PHE A 885 -37.66 -11.19 21.19
C PHE A 885 -36.17 -11.48 21.48
N LEU A 886 -35.37 -10.48 21.81
CA LEU A 886 -33.98 -10.69 22.17
C LEU A 886 -33.85 -11.54 23.43
N ARG A 887 -34.67 -11.32 24.45
CA ARG A 887 -34.73 -12.20 25.65
C ARG A 887 -35.09 -13.62 25.25
N GLN A 888 -36.09 -13.81 24.39
CA GLN A 888 -36.44 -15.15 23.92
C GLN A 888 -35.31 -15.85 23.18
N MET A 889 -34.61 -15.14 22.30
CA MET A 889 -33.45 -15.70 21.57
C MET A 889 -32.29 -16.04 22.50
N MET A 890 -32.02 -15.18 23.48
CA MET A 890 -30.99 -15.42 24.48
C MET A 890 -31.43 -16.54 25.44
N MET A 891 -32.71 -16.70 25.71
CA MET A 891 -33.29 -17.76 26.59
C MET A 891 -33.54 -19.07 25.85
N GLN A 892 -33.78 -19.09 24.55
CA GLN A 892 -33.82 -20.32 23.77
C GLN A 892 -32.47 -21.04 23.80
N GLU A 893 -31.43 -20.30 23.86
CA GLU A 893 -30.13 -20.85 24.23
C GLU A 893 -30.07 -21.24 25.74
N HIS A 894 -30.93 -20.67 26.59
CA HIS A 894 -30.98 -20.92 28.03
C HIS A 894 -31.95 -22.01 28.47
N ASN A 895 -33.10 -22.13 27.80
CA ASN A 895 -34.11 -23.13 28.20
C ASN A 895 -33.68 -24.55 27.86
N PHE A 896 -32.80 -24.71 26.96
CA PHE A 896 -32.02 -25.91 26.76
C PHE A 896 -31.12 -26.24 27.99
N ALA A 897 -30.82 -25.27 28.86
CA ALA A 897 -30.02 -25.48 30.10
C ALA A 897 -30.81 -25.82 31.35
N ASN A 898 -32.10 -25.63 31.41
CA ASN A 898 -32.90 -25.71 32.67
C ASN A 898 -33.96 -26.83 32.77
N GLU A 899 -34.33 -27.48 31.65
CA GLU A 899 -35.29 -28.60 31.73
C GLU A 899 -34.71 -29.89 32.37
N ASP A 900 -33.39 -29.97 32.52
CA ASP A 900 -32.73 -31.12 33.18
C ASP A 900 -32.48 -30.94 34.67
N ARG A 901 -32.97 -29.86 35.31
CA ARG A 901 -32.86 -29.71 36.77
C ARG A 901 -34.09 -30.25 37.56
N GLN A 902 -35.08 -30.81 36.86
CA GLN A 902 -36.31 -31.33 37.49
C GLN A 902 -36.63 -32.78 37.16
N THR A 903 -35.67 -33.57 36.69
CA THR A 903 -35.80 -35.02 36.66
C THR A 903 -34.65 -35.68 37.42
#